data_896432120fecf66e860805b491414940
#
_entry.id   896432120fecf66e860805b491414940
#
_cell.length_a   1.000
_cell.length_b   1.000
_cell.length_c   1.000
_cell.angle_alpha   90.00
_cell.angle_beta   90.00
_cell.angle_gamma   90.00
#
_symmetry.space_group_name_H-M   'P 1'
#
loop_
_entity.id
_entity.type
_entity.pdbx_description
1 polymer ?
#
loop_
_entity_poly.entity_id
_entity_poly.type
_entity_poly.pdbx_seq_one_letter_code
_entity_poly.pdbx_strand_id
1 'polypeptide(L)'
;MVVSNCSHIGNSYLLMFRSLSRTLKPIAPFPRHIRPTPRGIYHLRMSSTSATDPTPRLSNVLAKSKSPYLLQHKDNPVAWQEWSPETIALAQKLDKPIFLSSGYSACHWCHVLAHESFEDEDTAKMMNEWFVNIKVDREERPDVDRMYMSYLQAVSGGGGWPMSIFMTPKLEPFFAGTYFPRPNFHQLLNKIHEVWEEDREKCEKMGKGVIEALKDMSDTGRTSESLSQLLASSPASKLFAQLSTMNDTRYGGFTNAGSSTRGPKFPSCSITLEPLARLASIPGGGARNAEIREDAREMGMKMLRSMWSGGIRDWVGGGMARYSVDEKWMVPHFEKMLYDQAQLVSSCLDFARLYPANHQDRLLCYDLAADILKYTLRDLKSPEGGFWSAEDADSAEYKGAKKSEGAFYIWKKTEIDEILGDDAPLFDSFFGVEPDGNVNIIHDSHGEMRGKNILHQHKTFEEVALEFGKREDQAKDIIIEACEKLRLKREERERPGLDDKILTAWNGLMVRQLCIPYMLLHKSPQLTVPQLTALSKASTLLPSSYGISSQCLPAALGIVNFVKSHMWDPSTRTLTRSYREGKGPQAQTDDYAFLIQGLLNLYEATGDESHVLFAEELQKRQDELFWDDDDGGYFASAEDAHVLVRMKDAQDGAEPSAAAVSAHNLSRFSLLLSSEFENYEARAEATFLSMGPLITQAPRAVGYAVSGLIDLEKGYREVIVIGSANDEMIKEFLKAARETYFSNQVIVHIQPEKLPKGLAEKNEVVKALINDVESGKEKEASLRVCEGGTCGLPVKDLEGAKNLLKDV
;
A
#
# COMPACT_ATOMS: atom_id res chain seq x y z
N MET A 1 9.52 17.11 -3.37
CA MET A 1 10.73 17.74 -2.82
C MET A 1 11.30 16.88 -1.69
N VAL A 2 11.97 15.80 -2.03
CA VAL A 2 12.69 14.94 -1.10
C VAL A 2 14.10 14.64 -1.67
N VAL A 3 14.77 15.66 -2.16
CA VAL A 3 16.18 15.54 -2.59
C VAL A 3 16.89 16.85 -2.26
N SER A 4 17.10 17.11 -0.99
CA SER A 4 17.99 18.22 -0.60
C SER A 4 19.03 17.86 0.44
N ASN A 5 19.29 16.58 0.74
CA ASN A 5 20.39 16.21 1.64
C ASN A 5 21.13 14.91 1.26
N CYS A 6 21.09 14.46 0.02
CA CYS A 6 22.05 13.49 -0.51
C CYS A 6 23.22 14.24 -1.17
N SER A 7 24.07 14.88 -0.37
CA SER A 7 24.99 15.89 -0.89
C SER A 7 26.38 15.38 -1.32
N HIS A 8 26.65 14.08 -1.42
CA HIS A 8 27.98 13.66 -1.91
C HIS A 8 28.05 12.57 -2.96
N ILE A 9 27.03 11.76 -3.17
CA ILE A 9 27.02 10.81 -4.30
C ILE A 9 26.09 11.29 -5.43
N GLY A 10 25.02 12.00 -5.10
CA GLY A 10 24.03 12.50 -6.07
C GLY A 10 24.44 13.73 -6.87
N ASN A 11 25.45 14.49 -6.43
CA ASN A 11 25.77 15.78 -7.09
C ASN A 11 26.33 15.64 -8.51
N SER A 12 27.07 14.61 -8.82
CA SER A 12 27.59 14.40 -10.19
C SER A 12 26.48 13.99 -11.15
N TYR A 13 25.59 13.11 -10.72
CA TYR A 13 24.45 12.64 -11.52
C TYR A 13 23.33 13.68 -11.61
N LEU A 14 23.00 14.34 -10.50
CA LEU A 14 22.03 15.45 -10.50
C LEU A 14 22.51 16.63 -11.39
N LEU A 15 23.79 16.91 -11.43
CA LEU A 15 24.39 17.91 -12.32
C LEU A 15 24.32 17.46 -13.79
N MET A 16 24.51 16.17 -14.07
CA MET A 16 24.37 15.61 -15.41
C MET A 16 22.91 15.68 -15.90
N PHE A 17 21.94 15.25 -15.07
CA PHE A 17 20.51 15.36 -15.39
C PHE A 17 20.02 16.82 -15.44
N ARG A 18 20.47 17.70 -14.54
CA ARG A 18 20.17 19.14 -14.61
C ARG A 18 20.82 19.82 -15.79
N SER A 19 21.98 19.36 -16.29
CA SER A 19 22.59 19.81 -17.52
C SER A 19 21.76 19.39 -18.75
N LEU A 20 21.24 18.17 -18.75
CA LEU A 20 20.34 17.61 -19.78
C LEU A 20 18.99 18.33 -19.80
N SER A 21 18.40 18.65 -18.64
CA SER A 21 17.13 19.40 -18.55
C SER A 21 17.28 20.90 -18.93
N ARG A 22 18.47 21.50 -18.80
CA ARG A 22 18.76 22.90 -19.19
C ARG A 22 18.85 23.11 -20.70
N THR A 23 19.04 22.05 -21.48
CA THR A 23 19.02 22.14 -22.97
C THR A 23 17.59 22.18 -23.52
N LEU A 24 16.58 21.72 -22.72
CA LEU A 24 15.17 21.99 -22.97
C LEU A 24 14.77 23.15 -22.05
N LYS A 25 14.87 24.40 -22.55
CA LYS A 25 14.49 25.59 -21.76
C LYS A 25 13.09 25.42 -21.20
N PRO A 26 12.85 25.75 -19.89
CA PRO A 26 11.49 25.79 -19.34
C PRO A 26 10.67 26.78 -20.19
N ILE A 27 9.47 26.35 -20.59
CA ILE A 27 8.50 27.20 -21.29
C ILE A 27 8.09 28.31 -20.32
N ALA A 28 8.57 29.54 -20.57
CA ALA A 28 8.21 30.69 -19.77
C ALA A 28 6.74 31.07 -20.00
N PRO A 29 6.03 31.59 -18.99
CA PRO A 29 4.66 32.05 -19.19
C PRO A 29 4.62 33.25 -20.13
N PHE A 30 3.84 33.14 -21.20
CA PHE A 30 3.66 34.17 -22.20
C PHE A 30 2.81 35.35 -21.74
N PRO A 31 3.13 36.59 -22.16
CA PRO A 31 2.30 37.76 -21.94
C PRO A 31 1.04 37.75 -22.85
N ARG A 32 -0.07 38.19 -22.30
CA ARG A 32 -1.34 38.38 -22.99
C ARG A 32 -1.21 39.51 -24.05
N HIS A 33 -1.80 39.31 -25.22
CA HIS A 33 -2.05 40.20 -26.35
C HIS A 33 -1.07 40.09 -27.55
N ILE A 34 -1.52 39.34 -28.55
CA ILE A 34 -1.22 39.61 -29.97
C ILE A 34 -2.51 39.37 -30.78
N ARG A 35 -2.84 40.38 -31.62
CA ARG A 35 -3.95 40.37 -32.59
C ARG A 35 -3.61 39.55 -33.84
N PRO A 36 -4.56 38.93 -34.54
CA PRO A 36 -4.29 38.13 -35.74
C PRO A 36 -4.08 38.99 -36.99
N THR A 37 -3.14 38.60 -37.81
CA THR A 37 -2.98 39.08 -39.23
C THR A 37 -3.26 37.93 -40.21
N PRO A 38 -3.72 38.21 -41.46
CA PRO A 38 -4.44 37.24 -42.27
C PRO A 38 -3.55 36.33 -43.14
N ARG A 39 -4.12 35.17 -43.43
CA ARG A 39 -3.62 34.01 -44.16
C ARG A 39 -3.07 34.30 -45.57
N GLY A 40 -1.90 33.69 -45.86
CA GLY A 40 -1.49 33.35 -47.22
C GLY A 40 -1.76 31.87 -47.51
N ILE A 41 -2.52 31.60 -48.55
CA ILE A 41 -2.87 30.28 -49.05
C ILE A 41 -1.70 29.76 -49.90
N TYR A 42 -1.05 28.67 -49.48
CA TYR A 42 -0.14 27.92 -50.34
C TYR A 42 -0.79 26.64 -50.83
N HIS A 43 -1.06 26.54 -52.14
CA HIS A 43 -1.40 25.32 -52.82
C HIS A 43 -0.20 24.38 -52.93
N LEU A 44 -0.19 23.28 -52.24
CA LEU A 44 0.74 22.18 -52.48
C LEU A 44 0.20 21.25 -53.60
N ARG A 45 0.98 21.13 -54.65
CA ARG A 45 0.77 20.17 -55.74
C ARG A 45 1.06 18.76 -55.22
N MET A 46 0.07 17.89 -55.30
CA MET A 46 0.26 16.44 -55.13
C MET A 46 1.00 15.86 -56.34
N SER A 47 2.20 15.33 -56.14
CA SER A 47 2.85 14.43 -57.06
C SER A 47 2.56 12.99 -56.65
N SER A 48 1.89 12.24 -57.51
CA SER A 48 1.67 10.82 -57.38
C SER A 48 2.97 10.05 -57.65
N THR A 49 3.47 9.33 -56.61
CA THR A 49 4.48 8.28 -56.84
C THR A 49 4.16 7.03 -56.05
N SER A 50 4.06 5.95 -56.83
CA SER A 50 4.28 4.51 -56.55
C SER A 50 3.73 3.90 -55.26
N ALA A 51 2.94 2.84 -55.44
CA ALA A 51 2.49 1.89 -54.47
C ALA A 51 3.69 1.30 -53.66
N THR A 52 3.89 1.83 -52.46
CA THR A 52 4.62 1.13 -51.43
C THR A 52 3.58 0.40 -50.54
N ASP A 53 3.90 -0.79 -50.11
CA ASP A 53 3.15 -1.64 -49.21
C ASP A 53 2.47 -0.79 -48.08
N PRO A 54 1.17 -0.86 -47.88
CA PRO A 54 0.52 0.05 -46.96
C PRO A 54 1.05 -0.21 -45.55
N THR A 55 1.74 0.77 -44.98
CA THR A 55 2.17 0.77 -43.59
C THR A 55 0.96 0.33 -42.73
N PRO A 56 1.03 -0.72 -41.90
CA PRO A 56 -0.12 -1.22 -41.17
C PRO A 56 -0.69 -0.09 -40.30
N ARG A 57 -1.94 0.27 -40.59
CA ARG A 57 -2.65 1.29 -39.80
C ARG A 57 -2.95 0.71 -38.43
N LEU A 58 -2.31 1.25 -37.37
CA LEU A 58 -2.54 0.81 -36.01
C LEU A 58 -4.00 1.08 -35.61
N SER A 59 -4.58 0.19 -34.84
CA SER A 59 -5.89 0.36 -34.22
C SER A 59 -5.79 0.14 -32.72
N ASN A 60 -6.74 0.67 -31.98
CA ASN A 60 -6.84 0.44 -30.55
C ASN A 60 -7.15 -1.05 -30.27
N VAL A 61 -6.30 -1.73 -29.50
CA VAL A 61 -6.45 -3.18 -29.19
C VAL A 61 -6.99 -3.44 -27.78
N LEU A 62 -7.18 -2.39 -26.95
CA LEU A 62 -7.47 -2.52 -25.53
C LEU A 62 -8.84 -3.15 -25.20
N ALA A 63 -9.76 -3.24 -26.18
CA ALA A 63 -11.02 -3.94 -25.98
C ALA A 63 -10.86 -5.45 -25.65
N LYS A 64 -9.67 -6.02 -25.86
CA LYS A 64 -9.34 -7.42 -25.54
C LYS A 64 -8.62 -7.59 -24.21
N SER A 65 -8.28 -6.49 -23.56
CA SER A 65 -7.57 -6.52 -22.29
C SER A 65 -8.42 -7.07 -21.16
N LYS A 66 -7.75 -7.62 -20.14
CA LYS A 66 -8.40 -8.01 -18.88
C LYS A 66 -8.27 -6.92 -17.80
N SER A 67 -7.36 -5.98 -17.97
CA SER A 67 -7.18 -4.87 -17.02
C SER A 67 -8.37 -3.92 -17.07
N PRO A 68 -9.05 -3.63 -15.95
CA PRO A 68 -10.09 -2.61 -15.88
C PRO A 68 -9.60 -1.25 -16.36
N TYR A 69 -8.37 -0.88 -16.02
CA TYR A 69 -7.75 0.37 -16.45
C TYR A 69 -7.59 0.46 -17.97
N LEU A 70 -7.09 -0.59 -18.61
CA LEU A 70 -6.92 -0.60 -20.06
C LEU A 70 -8.28 -0.59 -20.78
N LEU A 71 -9.27 -1.30 -20.24
CA LEU A 71 -10.64 -1.30 -20.76
C LEU A 71 -11.33 0.07 -20.71
N GLN A 72 -10.98 0.95 -19.74
CA GLN A 72 -11.47 2.32 -19.71
C GLN A 72 -11.07 3.13 -20.95
N HIS A 73 -10.00 2.73 -21.64
CA HIS A 73 -9.46 3.39 -22.83
C HIS A 73 -9.78 2.69 -24.15
N LYS A 74 -10.60 1.61 -24.14
CA LYS A 74 -10.90 0.77 -25.32
C LYS A 74 -11.59 1.53 -26.47
N ASP A 75 -12.35 2.56 -26.13
CA ASP A 75 -13.13 3.36 -27.07
C ASP A 75 -12.44 4.69 -27.46
N ASN A 76 -11.21 4.94 -26.97
CA ASN A 76 -10.45 6.13 -27.35
C ASN A 76 -10.07 6.07 -28.84
N PRO A 77 -10.07 7.22 -29.55
CA PRO A 77 -9.59 7.30 -30.94
C PRO A 77 -8.08 7.09 -31.09
N VAL A 78 -7.33 7.13 -30.00
CA VAL A 78 -5.89 6.79 -29.97
C VAL A 78 -5.72 5.28 -30.21
N ALA A 79 -4.80 4.92 -31.11
CA ALA A 79 -4.50 3.51 -31.46
C ALA A 79 -3.62 2.84 -30.39
N TRP A 80 -4.16 2.73 -29.17
CA TRP A 80 -3.49 2.13 -28.02
C TRP A 80 -3.10 0.68 -28.25
N GLN A 81 -1.88 0.36 -27.85
CA GLN A 81 -1.33 -1.00 -27.79
C GLN A 81 -1.05 -1.35 -26.33
N GLU A 82 -1.00 -2.64 -26.00
CA GLU A 82 -0.48 -3.14 -24.72
C GLU A 82 1.03 -3.30 -24.78
N TRP A 83 1.68 -3.27 -23.63
CA TRP A 83 3.10 -3.61 -23.50
C TRP A 83 3.31 -5.10 -23.79
N SER A 84 3.87 -5.40 -24.94
CA SER A 84 4.15 -6.79 -25.36
C SER A 84 5.35 -6.84 -26.32
N PRO A 85 6.01 -8.00 -26.44
CA PRO A 85 7.08 -8.20 -27.42
C PRO A 85 6.67 -7.84 -28.84
N GLU A 86 5.42 -8.13 -29.23
CA GLU A 86 4.87 -7.86 -30.57
C GLU A 86 4.74 -6.36 -30.81
N THR A 87 4.27 -5.61 -29.82
CA THR A 87 4.17 -4.14 -29.88
C THR A 87 5.54 -3.47 -29.97
N ILE A 88 6.52 -3.98 -29.23
CA ILE A 88 7.88 -3.45 -29.25
C ILE A 88 8.53 -3.74 -30.61
N ALA A 89 8.41 -4.97 -31.12
CA ALA A 89 8.89 -5.33 -32.44
C ALA A 89 8.20 -4.49 -33.55
N LEU A 90 6.92 -4.15 -33.39
CA LEU A 90 6.19 -3.28 -34.29
C LEU A 90 6.73 -1.85 -34.27
N ALA A 91 7.04 -1.28 -33.11
CA ALA A 91 7.66 0.04 -33.00
C ALA A 91 9.04 0.09 -33.68
N GLN A 92 9.83 -0.97 -33.52
CA GLN A 92 11.12 -1.13 -34.19
C GLN A 92 10.96 -1.24 -35.70
N LYS A 93 9.98 -2.03 -36.19
CA LYS A 93 9.69 -2.18 -37.62
C LYS A 93 9.20 -0.90 -38.27
N LEU A 94 8.36 -0.12 -37.58
CA LEU A 94 7.83 1.17 -38.03
C LEU A 94 8.83 2.30 -37.88
N ASP A 95 9.88 2.07 -37.11
CA ASP A 95 10.92 3.03 -36.78
C ASP A 95 10.37 4.34 -36.18
N LYS A 96 9.30 4.20 -35.34
CA LYS A 96 8.61 5.30 -34.68
C LYS A 96 8.95 5.36 -33.19
N PRO A 97 9.10 6.56 -32.61
CA PRO A 97 9.22 6.68 -31.17
C PRO A 97 7.96 6.15 -30.47
N ILE A 98 8.14 5.67 -29.24
CA ILE A 98 7.06 5.16 -28.43
C ILE A 98 6.60 6.26 -27.46
N PHE A 99 5.28 6.46 -27.37
CA PHE A 99 4.64 7.17 -26.28
C PHE A 99 4.04 6.14 -25.32
N LEU A 100 4.56 6.09 -24.10
CA LEU A 100 4.04 5.23 -23.03
C LEU A 100 3.27 6.06 -22.02
N SER A 101 2.01 5.67 -21.73
CA SER A 101 1.19 6.23 -20.68
C SER A 101 0.91 5.16 -19.64
N SER A 102 1.41 5.37 -18.42
CA SER A 102 1.17 4.47 -17.28
C SER A 102 0.24 5.11 -16.26
N GLY A 103 -0.64 4.30 -15.66
CA GLY A 103 -1.60 4.70 -14.64
C GLY A 103 -2.29 3.50 -14.02
N TYR A 104 -3.43 3.70 -13.36
CA TYR A 104 -4.23 2.67 -12.72
C TYR A 104 -5.73 3.05 -12.73
N SER A 105 -6.59 2.08 -12.47
CA SER A 105 -8.04 2.21 -12.69
C SER A 105 -8.72 3.28 -11.83
N ALA A 106 -8.36 3.39 -10.55
CA ALA A 106 -8.95 4.33 -9.61
C ALA A 106 -8.38 5.76 -9.69
N CYS A 107 -7.46 6.03 -10.63
CA CYS A 107 -6.69 7.27 -10.71
C CYS A 107 -7.48 8.42 -11.33
N HIS A 108 -7.95 9.37 -10.54
CA HIS A 108 -8.68 10.57 -10.99
C HIS A 108 -7.92 11.35 -12.09
N TRP A 109 -6.65 11.69 -11.88
CA TRP A 109 -5.87 12.45 -12.86
C TRP A 109 -5.62 11.69 -14.17
N CYS A 110 -5.67 10.35 -14.14
CA CYS A 110 -5.63 9.54 -15.36
C CYS A 110 -6.93 9.69 -16.14
N HIS A 111 -8.08 9.76 -15.47
CA HIS A 111 -9.39 10.03 -16.09
C HIS A 111 -9.43 11.45 -16.67
N VAL A 112 -8.94 12.46 -15.95
CA VAL A 112 -8.85 13.83 -16.44
C VAL A 112 -8.04 13.89 -17.73
N LEU A 113 -6.84 13.26 -17.77
CA LEU A 113 -6.01 13.23 -18.99
C LEU A 113 -6.71 12.49 -20.14
N ALA A 114 -7.45 11.43 -19.85
CA ALA A 114 -8.22 10.69 -20.85
C ALA A 114 -9.28 11.55 -21.50
N HIS A 115 -10.13 12.18 -20.70
CA HIS A 115 -11.23 13.03 -21.19
C HIS A 115 -10.74 14.29 -21.90
N GLU A 116 -9.67 14.91 -21.41
CA GLU A 116 -9.15 16.11 -22.02
C GLU A 116 -8.36 15.86 -23.32
N SER A 117 -7.62 14.76 -23.40
CA SER A 117 -6.64 14.54 -24.47
C SER A 117 -6.85 13.26 -25.25
N PHE A 118 -7.08 12.11 -24.62
CA PHE A 118 -7.10 10.82 -25.34
C PHE A 118 -8.43 10.53 -26.05
N GLU A 119 -9.50 11.23 -25.68
CA GLU A 119 -10.81 11.19 -26.36
C GLU A 119 -10.92 12.24 -27.47
N ASP A 120 -9.96 13.15 -27.58
CA ASP A 120 -9.92 14.21 -28.60
C ASP A 120 -9.34 13.68 -29.93
N GLU A 121 -10.10 13.84 -31.01
CA GLU A 121 -9.75 13.33 -32.35
C GLU A 121 -8.48 14.00 -32.92
N ASP A 122 -8.25 15.30 -32.66
CA ASP A 122 -7.08 16.00 -33.15
C ASP A 122 -5.81 15.51 -32.44
N THR A 123 -5.91 15.30 -31.12
CA THR A 123 -4.85 14.68 -30.31
C THR A 123 -4.54 13.29 -30.80
N ALA A 124 -5.58 12.46 -30.99
CA ALA A 124 -5.43 11.08 -31.44
C ALA A 124 -4.77 11.01 -32.84
N LYS A 125 -5.12 11.94 -33.74
CA LYS A 125 -4.50 12.00 -35.05
C LYS A 125 -3.00 12.23 -34.96
N MET A 126 -2.56 13.21 -34.17
CA MET A 126 -1.13 13.48 -33.93
C MET A 126 -0.43 12.25 -33.33
N MET A 127 -1.02 11.67 -32.28
CA MET A 127 -0.45 10.52 -31.61
C MET A 127 -0.31 9.31 -32.53
N ASN A 128 -1.34 8.99 -33.32
CA ASN A 128 -1.36 7.82 -34.20
C ASN A 128 -0.43 7.98 -35.41
N GLU A 129 -0.27 9.20 -35.89
CA GLU A 129 0.61 9.49 -37.03
C GLU A 129 2.10 9.39 -36.61
N TRP A 130 2.46 9.91 -35.43
CA TRP A 130 3.85 10.11 -35.04
C TRP A 130 4.45 9.07 -34.13
N PHE A 131 3.61 8.37 -33.34
CA PHE A 131 4.08 7.47 -32.29
C PHE A 131 3.46 6.06 -32.41
N VAL A 132 4.11 5.10 -31.75
CA VAL A 132 3.46 3.88 -31.28
C VAL A 132 3.02 4.12 -29.85
N ASN A 133 1.71 4.12 -29.61
CA ASN A 133 1.12 4.50 -28.33
C ASN A 133 0.90 3.25 -27.45
N ILE A 134 1.58 3.16 -26.31
CA ILE A 134 1.48 2.05 -25.37
C ILE A 134 0.80 2.51 -24.09
N LYS A 135 -0.22 1.77 -23.66
CA LYS A 135 -0.90 1.97 -22.39
C LYS A 135 -0.49 0.87 -21.41
N VAL A 136 -0.12 1.25 -20.18
CA VAL A 136 0.33 0.31 -19.14
C VAL A 136 -0.51 0.49 -17.89
N ASP A 137 -1.08 -0.61 -17.40
CA ASP A 137 -1.59 -0.70 -16.03
C ASP A 137 -0.40 -0.96 -15.10
N ARG A 138 -0.05 0.03 -14.26
CA ARG A 138 1.06 -0.06 -13.32
C ARG A 138 0.89 -1.17 -12.28
N GLU A 139 -0.34 -1.55 -12.02
CA GLU A 139 -0.65 -2.58 -11.04
C GLU A 139 -0.43 -3.98 -11.61
N GLU A 140 -0.56 -4.15 -12.93
CA GLU A 140 -0.22 -5.40 -13.61
C GLU A 140 1.24 -5.46 -14.07
N ARG A 141 1.84 -4.33 -14.47
CA ARG A 141 3.22 -4.23 -14.93
C ARG A 141 4.04 -3.23 -14.09
N PRO A 142 4.19 -3.49 -12.77
CA PRO A 142 5.00 -2.63 -11.89
C PRO A 142 6.49 -2.64 -12.26
N ASP A 143 6.98 -3.66 -12.93
CA ASP A 143 8.33 -3.79 -13.47
C ASP A 143 8.63 -2.68 -14.49
N VAL A 144 7.72 -2.45 -15.43
CA VAL A 144 7.80 -1.37 -16.43
C VAL A 144 7.62 -0.01 -15.76
N ASP A 145 6.57 0.13 -14.93
CA ASP A 145 6.24 1.37 -14.26
C ASP A 145 7.38 1.89 -13.37
N ARG A 146 7.94 1.03 -12.51
CA ARG A 146 9.02 1.39 -11.57
C ARG A 146 10.27 1.89 -12.28
N MET A 147 10.69 1.25 -13.37
CA MET A 147 11.86 1.66 -14.13
C MET A 147 11.71 3.07 -14.68
N TYR A 148 10.58 3.38 -15.32
CA TYR A 148 10.33 4.71 -15.89
C TYR A 148 9.95 5.75 -14.84
N MET A 149 9.33 5.35 -13.72
CA MET A 149 9.08 6.23 -12.59
C MET A 149 10.40 6.69 -11.94
N SER A 150 11.39 5.81 -11.83
CA SER A 150 12.72 6.17 -11.33
C SER A 150 13.37 7.23 -12.22
N TYR A 151 13.25 7.10 -13.54
CA TYR A 151 13.68 8.15 -14.48
C TYR A 151 12.92 9.45 -14.26
N LEU A 152 11.58 9.41 -14.20
CA LEU A 152 10.76 10.59 -13.97
C LEU A 152 11.16 11.30 -12.67
N GLN A 153 11.33 10.58 -11.59
CA GLN A 153 11.73 11.13 -10.28
C GLN A 153 13.13 11.77 -10.34
N ALA A 154 14.08 11.15 -11.05
CA ALA A 154 15.43 11.67 -11.19
C ALA A 154 15.46 13.01 -11.94
N VAL A 155 14.62 13.20 -12.98
CA VAL A 155 14.63 14.43 -13.79
C VAL A 155 13.72 15.53 -13.25
N SER A 156 12.59 15.18 -12.62
CA SER A 156 11.60 16.16 -12.13
C SER A 156 11.70 16.45 -10.62
N GLY A 157 12.40 15.61 -9.87
CA GLY A 157 12.46 15.68 -8.40
C GLY A 157 11.20 15.18 -7.70
N GLY A 158 10.26 14.59 -8.44
CA GLY A 158 9.03 13.99 -7.95
C GLY A 158 8.43 13.05 -9.00
N GLY A 159 7.42 12.28 -8.64
CA GLY A 159 6.72 11.36 -9.54
C GLY A 159 5.23 11.28 -9.22
N GLY A 160 4.49 10.57 -10.07
CA GLY A 160 3.06 10.35 -9.90
C GLY A 160 2.40 9.94 -11.22
N TRP A 161 1.14 9.62 -11.14
CA TRP A 161 0.31 9.22 -12.27
C TRP A 161 -0.74 10.29 -12.59
N PRO A 162 -1.10 10.40 -13.89
CA PRO A 162 -0.61 9.64 -15.05
C PRO A 162 0.87 9.92 -15.32
N MET A 163 1.62 8.88 -15.69
CA MET A 163 3.02 9.01 -16.12
C MET A 163 3.08 8.94 -17.65
N SER A 164 3.76 9.92 -18.26
CA SER A 164 3.94 10.08 -19.72
C SER A 164 5.41 10.00 -20.06
N ILE A 165 5.81 8.99 -20.84
CA ILE A 165 7.20 8.75 -21.23
C ILE A 165 7.31 8.71 -22.75
N PHE A 166 8.30 9.41 -23.32
CA PHE A 166 8.70 9.24 -24.71
C PHE A 166 10.04 8.53 -24.77
N MET A 167 10.11 7.49 -25.61
CA MET A 167 11.28 6.63 -25.72
C MET A 167 11.56 6.22 -27.16
N THR A 168 12.80 5.80 -27.42
CA THR A 168 13.19 5.22 -28.70
C THR A 168 12.50 3.86 -28.91
N PRO A 169 12.45 3.33 -30.13
CA PRO A 169 11.96 1.96 -30.37
C PRO A 169 12.75 0.87 -29.64
N LYS A 170 13.90 1.24 -29.04
CA LYS A 170 14.72 0.35 -28.19
C LYS A 170 14.39 0.48 -26.71
N LEU A 171 13.29 1.14 -26.36
CA LEU A 171 12.80 1.35 -24.98
C LEU A 171 13.68 2.30 -24.14
N GLU A 172 14.58 3.06 -24.77
CA GLU A 172 15.48 4.02 -24.13
C GLU A 172 14.73 5.36 -23.96
N PRO A 173 14.40 5.81 -22.74
CA PRO A 173 13.57 7.00 -22.53
C PRO A 173 14.38 8.29 -22.69
N PHE A 174 13.81 9.28 -23.38
CA PHE A 174 14.46 10.58 -23.57
C PHE A 174 13.62 11.78 -23.07
N PHE A 175 12.35 11.54 -22.71
CA PHE A 175 11.49 12.53 -22.04
C PHE A 175 10.53 11.85 -21.07
N ALA A 176 10.29 12.50 -19.91
CA ALA A 176 9.33 12.07 -18.90
C ALA A 176 8.55 13.26 -18.33
N GLY A 177 7.28 13.02 -18.02
CA GLY A 177 6.41 13.95 -17.33
C GLY A 177 5.18 13.27 -16.74
N THR A 178 4.36 14.03 -16.02
CA THR A 178 3.09 13.57 -15.48
C THR A 178 1.92 14.07 -16.33
N TYR A 179 0.88 14.61 -15.73
CA TYR A 179 -0.25 15.20 -16.41
C TYR A 179 0.13 16.49 -17.14
N PHE A 180 -0.43 16.67 -18.35
CA PHE A 180 -0.37 17.89 -19.14
C PHE A 180 -1.77 18.31 -19.59
N PRO A 181 -2.21 19.56 -19.35
CA PRO A 181 -3.41 20.10 -19.99
C PRO A 181 -3.32 19.99 -21.51
N ARG A 182 -4.44 19.71 -22.20
CA ARG A 182 -4.46 19.45 -23.66
C ARG A 182 -3.66 20.42 -24.51
N PRO A 183 -3.72 21.76 -24.35
CA PRO A 183 -2.92 22.68 -25.17
C PRO A 183 -1.41 22.47 -24.99
N ASN A 184 -0.98 22.17 -23.75
CA ASN A 184 0.42 21.89 -23.45
C ASN A 184 0.85 20.53 -24.00
N PHE A 185 -0.07 19.56 -23.94
CA PHE A 185 0.17 18.23 -24.50
C PHE A 185 0.36 18.28 -26.01
N HIS A 186 -0.46 19.05 -26.76
CA HIS A 186 -0.26 19.28 -28.19
C HIS A 186 1.10 19.92 -28.52
N GLN A 187 1.51 20.92 -27.73
CA GLN A 187 2.83 21.54 -27.91
C GLN A 187 3.96 20.54 -27.65
N LEU A 188 3.80 19.68 -26.63
CA LEU A 188 4.76 18.63 -26.31
C LEU A 188 4.86 17.61 -27.46
N LEU A 189 3.72 17.09 -27.96
CA LEU A 189 3.69 16.14 -29.07
C LEU A 189 4.40 16.69 -30.32
N ASN A 190 4.08 17.93 -30.71
CA ASN A 190 4.75 18.61 -31.82
C ASN A 190 6.25 18.69 -31.56
N LYS A 191 6.67 19.13 -30.37
CA LYS A 191 8.11 19.33 -30.10
C LYS A 191 8.89 18.01 -30.08
N ILE A 192 8.32 16.96 -29.57
CA ILE A 192 8.92 15.61 -29.55
C ILE A 192 9.04 15.10 -31.00
N HIS A 193 8.00 15.27 -31.81
CA HIS A 193 8.03 14.88 -33.21
C HIS A 193 9.10 15.66 -34.00
N GLU A 194 9.15 16.99 -33.86
CA GLU A 194 10.18 17.83 -34.47
C GLU A 194 11.59 17.33 -34.11
N VAL A 195 11.89 17.15 -32.83
CA VAL A 195 13.22 16.71 -32.37
C VAL A 195 13.56 15.32 -32.90
N TRP A 196 12.56 14.41 -32.98
CA TRP A 196 12.76 13.06 -33.50
C TRP A 196 13.11 13.07 -34.99
N GLU A 197 12.48 13.95 -35.80
CA GLU A 197 12.74 14.07 -37.23
C GLU A 197 14.04 14.84 -37.53
N GLU A 198 14.34 15.90 -36.75
CA GLU A 198 15.47 16.81 -37.03
C GLU A 198 16.79 16.38 -36.38
N ASP A 199 16.73 15.73 -35.17
CA ASP A 199 17.92 15.41 -34.36
C ASP A 199 17.72 14.08 -33.57
N ARG A 200 17.43 13.05 -34.32
CA ARG A 200 17.19 11.69 -33.78
C ARG A 200 18.38 11.17 -32.96
N GLU A 201 19.61 11.44 -33.44
CA GLU A 201 20.83 10.98 -32.75
C GLU A 201 20.90 11.53 -31.32
N LYS A 202 20.40 12.73 -31.10
CA LYS A 202 20.31 13.31 -29.75
C LYS A 202 19.33 12.56 -28.87
N CYS A 203 18.15 12.17 -29.36
CA CYS A 203 17.20 11.36 -28.62
C CYS A 203 17.81 10.01 -28.23
N GLU A 204 18.44 9.32 -29.16
CA GLU A 204 19.11 8.03 -28.93
C GLU A 204 20.25 8.16 -27.92
N LYS A 205 21.08 9.18 -28.02
CA LYS A 205 22.17 9.43 -27.07
C LYS A 205 21.66 9.73 -25.66
N MET A 206 20.59 10.56 -25.56
CA MET A 206 19.94 10.82 -24.26
C MET A 206 19.37 9.57 -23.65
N GLY A 207 18.62 8.77 -24.43
CA GLY A 207 18.02 7.55 -23.95
C GLY A 207 19.04 6.54 -23.42
N LYS A 208 20.13 6.32 -24.14
CA LYS A 208 21.24 5.48 -23.69
C LYS A 208 21.83 5.96 -22.37
N GLY A 209 22.12 7.27 -22.27
CA GLY A 209 22.67 7.86 -21.05
C GLY A 209 21.72 7.72 -19.85
N VAL A 210 20.41 7.75 -20.07
CA VAL A 210 19.41 7.49 -19.01
C VAL A 210 19.48 6.05 -18.54
N ILE A 211 19.53 5.08 -19.47
CA ILE A 211 19.61 3.66 -19.10
C ILE A 211 20.92 3.35 -18.35
N GLU A 212 22.05 3.90 -18.76
CA GLU A 212 23.32 3.77 -18.03
C GLU A 212 23.19 4.33 -16.61
N ALA A 213 22.63 5.52 -16.45
CA ALA A 213 22.42 6.12 -15.13
C ALA A 213 21.46 5.34 -14.26
N LEU A 214 20.39 4.74 -14.82
CA LEU A 214 19.48 3.87 -14.07
C LEU A 214 20.16 2.57 -13.63
N LYS A 215 21.05 1.99 -14.46
CA LYS A 215 21.86 0.83 -14.05
C LYS A 215 22.77 1.18 -12.90
N ASP A 216 23.50 2.29 -12.98
CA ASP A 216 24.35 2.77 -11.90
C ASP A 216 23.58 3.04 -10.60
N MET A 217 22.33 3.51 -10.70
CA MET A 217 21.44 3.71 -9.54
C MET A 217 20.90 2.40 -8.96
N SER A 218 20.69 1.40 -9.78
CA SER A 218 20.23 0.07 -9.36
C SER A 218 21.38 -0.75 -8.73
N ASP A 219 22.59 -0.55 -9.21
CA ASP A 219 23.80 -1.15 -8.65
C ASP A 219 24.24 -0.33 -7.42
N THR A 220 23.55 -0.56 -6.30
CA THR A 220 23.88 0.12 -5.02
C THR A 220 25.18 -0.39 -4.40
N GLY A 221 25.76 -1.44 -4.98
CA GLY A 221 26.93 -2.14 -4.46
C GLY A 221 26.68 -2.78 -3.09
N ARG A 222 27.39 -3.87 -2.80
CA ARG A 222 27.45 -4.40 -1.44
C ARG A 222 28.13 -3.36 -0.57
N THR A 223 27.46 -2.83 0.43
CA THR A 223 28.18 -2.15 1.51
C THR A 223 29.07 -3.22 2.15
N SER A 224 30.36 -2.94 2.25
CA SER A 224 31.34 -3.80 2.95
C SER A 224 31.07 -3.89 4.46
N GLU A 225 29.98 -3.32 4.91
CA GLU A 225 29.56 -3.25 6.30
C GLU A 225 28.87 -4.57 6.69
N SER A 226 29.24 -5.09 7.84
CA SER A 226 28.53 -6.20 8.48
C SER A 226 27.24 -5.71 9.12
N LEU A 227 26.30 -6.62 9.39
CA LEU A 227 25.06 -6.30 10.11
C LEU A 227 25.35 -5.59 11.46
N SER A 228 26.39 -5.97 12.18
CA SER A 228 26.81 -5.33 13.43
C SER A 228 27.21 -3.88 13.24
N GLN A 229 27.90 -3.53 12.15
CA GLN A 229 28.24 -2.14 11.81
C GLN A 229 26.97 -1.34 11.41
N LEU A 230 26.07 -1.97 10.66
CA LEU A 230 24.80 -1.36 10.30
C LEU A 230 23.97 -1.01 11.53
N LEU A 231 23.83 -1.91 12.49
CA LEU A 231 23.15 -1.68 13.77
C LEU A 231 23.86 -0.59 14.62
N ALA A 232 25.20 -0.62 14.67
CA ALA A 232 25.99 0.41 15.37
C ALA A 232 25.80 1.82 14.79
N SER A 233 25.35 1.95 13.54
CA SER A 233 24.98 3.23 12.92
C SER A 233 23.72 3.89 13.54
N SER A 234 23.04 3.19 14.46
CA SER A 234 21.83 3.63 15.18
C SER A 234 20.66 4.02 14.26
N PRO A 235 20.22 3.14 13.33
CA PRO A 235 19.19 3.45 12.36
C PRO A 235 17.85 3.82 13.01
N ALA A 236 17.47 3.15 14.10
CA ALA A 236 16.26 3.45 14.87
C ALA A 236 16.24 4.89 15.42
N SER A 237 17.37 5.35 16.01
CA SER A 237 17.47 6.72 16.53
C SER A 237 17.45 7.77 15.42
N LYS A 238 18.06 7.48 14.27
CA LYS A 238 18.03 8.36 13.09
C LYS A 238 16.62 8.45 12.49
N LEU A 239 15.93 7.31 12.38
CA LEU A 239 14.54 7.25 11.93
C LEU A 239 13.63 8.07 12.84
N PHE A 240 13.73 7.87 14.16
CA PHE A 240 12.98 8.66 15.15
C PHE A 240 13.22 10.16 14.99
N ALA A 241 14.47 10.59 14.84
CA ALA A 241 14.81 12.00 14.65
C ALA A 241 14.21 12.58 13.36
N GLN A 242 14.22 11.84 12.26
CA GLN A 242 13.58 12.27 11.00
C GLN A 242 12.06 12.36 11.15
N LEU A 243 11.42 11.37 11.75
CA LEU A 243 9.96 11.38 11.97
C LEU A 243 9.56 12.53 12.92
N SER A 244 10.29 12.75 14.02
CA SER A 244 10.04 13.84 14.97
C SER A 244 10.11 15.22 14.30
N THR A 245 11.09 15.43 13.40
CA THR A 245 11.24 16.69 12.66
C THR A 245 10.08 16.95 11.69
N MET A 246 9.44 15.90 11.18
CA MET A 246 8.37 15.99 10.19
C MET A 246 6.97 15.88 10.81
N ASN A 247 6.88 15.57 12.11
CA ASN A 247 5.63 15.39 12.82
C ASN A 247 4.82 16.69 12.88
N ASP A 248 3.58 16.65 12.41
CA ASP A 248 2.63 17.73 12.60
C ASP A 248 1.98 17.62 13.99
N THR A 249 2.49 18.40 14.93
CA THR A 249 1.98 18.41 16.31
C THR A 249 0.58 19.03 16.45
N ARG A 250 0.08 19.72 15.43
CA ARG A 250 -1.26 20.35 15.45
C ARG A 250 -2.33 19.38 14.95
N TYR A 251 -2.14 18.84 13.75
CA TYR A 251 -3.16 18.03 13.06
C TYR A 251 -2.79 16.54 12.94
N GLY A 252 -1.67 16.12 13.52
CA GLY A 252 -1.17 14.75 13.38
C GLY A 252 -0.70 14.41 11.97
N GLY A 253 0.06 13.33 11.85
CA GLY A 253 0.67 12.91 10.60
C GLY A 253 1.97 13.65 10.28
N PHE A 254 2.49 13.49 9.08
CA PHE A 254 3.84 13.90 8.72
C PHE A 254 3.83 14.79 7.48
N THR A 255 4.66 15.84 7.49
CA THR A 255 4.85 16.79 6.38
C THR A 255 6.31 16.84 5.98
N ASN A 256 6.60 17.23 4.73
CA ASN A 256 7.97 17.43 4.32
C ASN A 256 8.60 18.63 5.05
N ALA A 257 9.75 18.41 5.68
CA ALA A 257 10.52 19.47 6.36
C ALA A 257 10.82 20.62 5.37
N GLY A 258 10.45 21.84 5.75
CA GLY A 258 10.67 23.06 4.94
C GLY A 258 9.50 23.45 4.03
N SER A 259 8.46 22.66 3.93
CA SER A 259 7.17 23.09 3.34
C SER A 259 6.39 23.87 4.41
N SER A 260 5.79 25.01 4.05
CA SER A 260 4.73 25.60 4.88
C SER A 260 3.73 24.48 5.20
N THR A 261 3.21 24.43 6.42
CA THR A 261 2.35 23.40 7.02
C THR A 261 1.08 23.02 6.21
N ARG A 262 1.04 23.34 4.93
CA ARG A 262 -0.09 23.13 4.02
C ARG A 262 0.30 22.15 2.93
N GLY A 263 -0.26 20.96 2.98
CA GLY A 263 -0.04 19.95 1.94
C GLY A 263 -0.77 18.64 2.24
N PRO A 264 -0.85 17.76 1.25
CA PRO A 264 -1.52 16.48 1.39
C PRO A 264 -0.88 15.61 2.46
N LYS A 265 -1.71 14.83 3.16
CA LYS A 265 -1.31 13.87 4.20
C LYS A 265 -1.69 12.47 3.81
N PHE A 266 -0.72 11.59 3.95
CA PHE A 266 -0.85 10.17 3.63
C PHE A 266 -0.78 9.33 4.92
N PRO A 267 -1.59 8.26 5.03
CA PRO A 267 -1.44 7.28 6.10
C PRO A 267 -0.04 6.65 6.14
N SER A 268 0.52 6.30 4.97
CA SER A 268 1.91 5.80 4.78
C SER A 268 2.35 4.82 5.88
N CYS A 269 1.58 3.75 6.09
CA CYS A 269 1.74 2.83 7.23
C CYS A 269 3.16 2.25 7.33
N SER A 270 3.73 1.81 6.21
CA SER A 270 5.08 1.25 6.13
C SER A 270 6.20 2.24 6.49
N ILE A 271 6.00 3.52 6.16
CA ILE A 271 6.98 4.58 6.38
C ILE A 271 6.84 5.20 7.79
N THR A 272 5.63 5.17 8.37
CA THR A 272 5.31 5.94 9.59
C THR A 272 4.74 5.08 10.71
N LEU A 273 3.53 4.55 10.57
CA LEU A 273 2.81 3.92 11.69
C LEU A 273 3.50 2.63 12.18
N GLU A 274 3.90 1.75 11.27
CA GLU A 274 4.56 0.51 11.66
C GLU A 274 5.94 0.77 12.31
N PRO A 275 6.83 1.61 11.75
CA PRO A 275 8.05 2.02 12.43
C PRO A 275 7.82 2.69 13.79
N LEU A 276 6.79 3.53 13.93
CA LEU A 276 6.46 4.15 15.21
C LEU A 276 6.01 3.13 16.25
N ALA A 277 5.24 2.13 15.87
CA ALA A 277 4.86 1.06 16.78
C ALA A 277 6.09 0.25 17.27
N ARG A 278 7.07 0.00 16.38
CA ARG A 278 8.34 -0.65 16.74
C ARG A 278 9.19 0.24 17.67
N LEU A 279 9.33 1.53 17.35
CA LEU A 279 10.01 2.50 18.20
C LEU A 279 9.36 2.63 19.58
N ALA A 280 8.02 2.59 19.64
CA ALA A 280 7.27 2.59 20.90
C ALA A 280 7.48 1.32 21.76
N SER A 281 8.10 0.29 21.21
CA SER A 281 8.39 -0.99 21.87
C SER A 281 9.88 -1.31 21.99
N ILE A 282 10.81 -0.38 21.73
CA ILE A 282 12.26 -0.62 21.84
C ILE A 282 12.64 -1.00 23.28
N PRO A 283 13.57 -1.95 23.47
CA PRO A 283 14.00 -2.37 24.81
C PRO A 283 14.87 -1.34 25.52
N GLY A 284 15.09 -1.57 26.80
CA GLY A 284 16.05 -0.83 27.61
C GLY A 284 15.44 0.26 28.49
N GLY A 285 16.03 0.42 29.68
CA GLY A 285 15.56 1.28 30.77
C GLY A 285 16.13 2.71 30.79
N GLY A 286 16.90 3.12 29.79
CA GLY A 286 17.48 4.47 29.78
C GLY A 286 16.43 5.55 29.50
N ALA A 287 16.63 6.74 30.10
CA ALA A 287 15.71 7.87 29.95
C ALA A 287 15.43 8.23 28.47
N ARG A 288 16.45 8.15 27.62
CA ARG A 288 16.31 8.40 26.17
C ARG A 288 15.40 7.39 25.47
N ASN A 289 15.51 6.09 25.77
CA ASN A 289 14.64 5.08 25.18
C ASN A 289 13.20 5.23 25.68
N ALA A 290 13.01 5.64 26.95
CA ALA A 290 11.69 5.93 27.49
C ALA A 290 11.03 7.12 26.79
N GLU A 291 11.77 8.18 26.50
CA GLU A 291 11.32 9.33 25.72
C GLU A 291 10.96 8.93 24.30
N ILE A 292 11.83 8.19 23.60
CA ILE A 292 11.55 7.70 22.24
C ILE A 292 10.27 6.86 22.20
N ARG A 293 10.07 5.94 23.15
CA ARG A 293 8.86 5.11 23.23
C ARG A 293 7.60 5.94 23.39
N GLU A 294 7.61 6.90 24.31
CA GLU A 294 6.44 7.75 24.58
C GLU A 294 6.11 8.65 23.38
N ASP A 295 7.12 9.34 22.84
CA ASP A 295 6.93 10.24 21.70
C ASP A 295 6.50 9.48 20.43
N ALA A 296 7.09 8.33 20.13
CA ALA A 296 6.70 7.50 19.00
C ALA A 296 5.26 7.03 19.14
N ARG A 297 4.86 6.61 20.34
CA ARG A 297 3.48 6.22 20.64
C ARG A 297 2.51 7.36 20.43
N GLU A 298 2.81 8.55 20.96
CA GLU A 298 1.93 9.72 20.84
C GLU A 298 1.86 10.26 19.41
N MET A 299 2.97 10.29 18.65
CA MET A 299 2.96 10.69 17.24
C MET A 299 2.02 9.80 16.41
N GLY A 300 2.11 8.49 16.58
CA GLY A 300 1.24 7.55 15.85
C GLY A 300 -0.22 7.65 16.30
N MET A 301 -0.47 7.71 17.61
CA MET A 301 -1.86 7.82 18.11
C MET A 301 -2.53 9.13 17.72
N LYS A 302 -1.79 10.23 17.71
CA LYS A 302 -2.33 11.50 17.26
C LYS A 302 -2.74 11.45 15.80
N MET A 303 -1.95 10.80 14.96
CA MET A 303 -2.31 10.58 13.56
C MET A 303 -3.57 9.73 13.44
N LEU A 304 -3.67 8.60 14.16
CA LEU A 304 -4.85 7.72 14.13
C LEU A 304 -6.12 8.43 14.65
N ARG A 305 -6.01 9.22 15.73
CA ARG A 305 -7.14 10.04 16.23
C ARG A 305 -7.60 11.08 15.20
N SER A 306 -6.65 11.72 14.51
CA SER A 306 -6.98 12.72 13.47
C SER A 306 -7.62 12.09 12.25
N MET A 307 -7.18 10.91 11.83
CA MET A 307 -7.80 10.15 10.74
C MET A 307 -9.21 9.67 11.13
N TRP A 308 -9.40 9.23 12.38
CA TRP A 308 -10.71 8.83 12.90
C TRP A 308 -11.73 9.95 12.82
N SER A 309 -11.36 11.17 13.24
CA SER A 309 -12.23 12.34 13.25
C SER A 309 -12.33 13.05 11.90
N GLY A 310 -11.41 12.77 10.97
CA GLY A 310 -11.32 13.43 9.67
C GLY A 310 -12.36 12.97 8.65
N GLY A 311 -12.43 13.71 7.53
CA GLY A 311 -13.20 13.33 6.36
C GLY A 311 -12.52 12.28 5.49
N ILE A 312 -11.25 11.94 5.78
CA ILE A 312 -10.57 10.81 5.16
C ILE A 312 -11.26 9.47 5.48
N ARG A 313 -11.94 9.40 6.61
CA ARG A 313 -12.82 8.30 6.98
C ARG A 313 -14.19 8.47 6.32
N ASP A 314 -14.72 7.44 5.72
CA ASP A 314 -16.11 7.42 5.29
C ASP A 314 -17.05 7.13 6.48
N TRP A 315 -17.58 8.18 7.09
CA TRP A 315 -18.45 8.08 8.27
C TRP A 315 -19.76 7.30 8.03
N VAL A 316 -20.18 7.21 6.77
CA VAL A 316 -21.45 6.56 6.37
C VAL A 316 -21.24 5.10 6.01
N GLY A 317 -20.20 4.80 5.24
CA GLY A 317 -19.96 3.46 4.71
C GLY A 317 -18.79 2.70 5.33
N GLY A 318 -17.94 3.37 6.09
CA GLY A 318 -16.70 2.83 6.63
C GLY A 318 -15.55 2.81 5.61
N GLY A 319 -14.38 2.46 6.11
CA GLY A 319 -13.14 2.47 5.35
C GLY A 319 -12.51 3.86 5.20
N MET A 320 -11.27 3.87 4.72
CA MET A 320 -10.46 5.07 4.58
C MET A 320 -10.18 5.39 3.12
N ALA A 321 -10.24 6.67 2.75
CA ALA A 321 -9.70 7.14 1.49
C ALA A 321 -8.16 7.08 1.52
N ARG A 322 -7.53 7.10 0.35
CA ARG A 322 -6.10 6.91 0.20
C ARG A 322 -5.25 7.97 0.88
N TYR A 323 -5.63 9.25 0.74
CA TYR A 323 -4.95 10.37 1.39
C TYR A 323 -5.88 11.59 1.51
N SER A 324 -5.46 12.56 2.32
CA SER A 324 -6.11 13.86 2.40
C SER A 324 -5.34 14.89 1.58
N VAL A 325 -6.05 15.72 0.81
CA VAL A 325 -5.43 16.80 0.02
C VAL A 325 -5.06 18.01 0.88
N ASP A 326 -5.61 18.08 2.11
CA ASP A 326 -5.34 19.14 3.10
C ASP A 326 -4.56 18.63 4.31
N GLU A 327 -4.07 19.57 5.13
CA GLU A 327 -3.30 19.27 6.33
C GLU A 327 -4.14 18.78 7.52
N LYS A 328 -5.48 18.86 7.44
CA LYS A 328 -6.40 18.60 8.58
C LYS A 328 -7.07 17.24 8.51
N TRP A 329 -6.77 16.43 7.51
CA TRP A 329 -7.42 15.16 7.23
C TRP A 329 -8.91 15.29 6.83
N MET A 330 -9.33 16.48 6.37
CA MET A 330 -10.73 16.80 6.12
C MET A 330 -11.17 16.47 4.69
N VAL A 331 -10.41 16.88 3.68
CA VAL A 331 -10.77 16.72 2.27
C VAL A 331 -10.02 15.53 1.70
N PRO A 332 -10.66 14.37 1.51
CA PRO A 332 -9.99 13.19 0.96
C PRO A 332 -9.84 13.27 -0.55
N HIS A 333 -8.85 12.55 -1.08
CA HIS A 333 -8.89 12.01 -2.42
C HIS A 333 -9.65 10.68 -2.34
N PHE A 334 -10.81 10.60 -2.98
CA PHE A 334 -11.86 9.63 -2.62
C PHE A 334 -11.60 8.17 -3.03
N GLU A 335 -10.50 7.85 -3.69
CA GLU A 335 -10.15 6.46 -3.99
C GLU A 335 -9.93 5.65 -2.71
N LYS A 336 -10.41 4.39 -2.69
CA LYS A 336 -10.21 3.45 -1.58
C LYS A 336 -9.49 2.21 -2.08
N MET A 337 -8.22 2.09 -1.69
CA MET A 337 -7.32 1.02 -2.13
C MET A 337 -7.27 -0.11 -1.11
N LEU A 338 -7.29 -1.37 -1.55
CA LEU A 338 -7.22 -2.54 -0.68
C LEU A 338 -5.95 -2.55 0.18
N TYR A 339 -4.80 -2.17 -0.39
CA TYR A 339 -3.53 -2.15 0.35
C TYR A 339 -3.50 -1.14 1.50
N ASP A 340 -4.19 0.01 1.35
CA ASP A 340 -4.31 1.00 2.43
C ASP A 340 -5.18 0.47 3.56
N GLN A 341 -6.34 -0.11 3.22
CA GLN A 341 -7.23 -0.73 4.20
C GLN A 341 -6.51 -1.81 5.00
N ALA A 342 -5.80 -2.69 4.29
CA ALA A 342 -5.06 -3.78 4.89
C ALA A 342 -4.01 -3.27 5.89
N GLN A 343 -3.12 -2.39 5.49
CA GLN A 343 -2.04 -1.90 6.33
C GLN A 343 -2.54 -1.09 7.55
N LEU A 344 -3.62 -0.31 7.37
CA LEU A 344 -4.22 0.45 8.46
C LEU A 344 -4.77 -0.44 9.57
N VAL A 345 -5.45 -1.53 9.23
CA VAL A 345 -5.93 -2.51 10.23
C VAL A 345 -4.78 -3.03 11.08
N SER A 346 -3.65 -3.42 10.44
CA SER A 346 -2.45 -3.87 11.16
C SER A 346 -1.93 -2.82 12.10
N SER A 347 -1.70 -1.62 11.57
CA SER A 347 -1.16 -0.50 12.35
C SER A 347 -2.06 -0.17 13.55
N CYS A 348 -3.38 -0.13 13.36
CA CYS A 348 -4.33 0.07 14.47
C CYS A 348 -4.17 -0.99 15.56
N LEU A 349 -4.06 -2.27 15.17
CA LEU A 349 -3.97 -3.37 16.13
C LEU A 349 -2.59 -3.44 16.80
N ASP A 350 -1.53 -3.01 16.12
CA ASP A 350 -0.21 -2.85 16.70
C ASP A 350 -0.24 -1.77 17.78
N PHE A 351 -0.80 -0.59 17.49
CA PHE A 351 -0.98 0.47 18.47
C PHE A 351 -1.91 0.06 19.63
N ALA A 352 -2.97 -0.68 19.36
CA ALA A 352 -3.86 -1.18 20.41
C ALA A 352 -3.11 -1.98 21.49
N ARG A 353 -2.12 -2.80 21.08
CA ARG A 353 -1.32 -3.62 21.99
C ARG A 353 -0.33 -2.82 22.85
N LEU A 354 -0.04 -1.56 22.50
CA LEU A 354 0.80 -0.67 23.29
C LEU A 354 0.10 -0.06 24.52
N TYR A 355 -1.20 -0.31 24.67
CA TYR A 355 -2.03 0.24 25.74
C TYR A 355 -2.72 -0.83 26.59
N PRO A 356 -2.98 -0.55 27.89
CA PRO A 356 -3.79 -1.43 28.74
C PRO A 356 -5.18 -1.68 28.16
N ALA A 357 -5.79 -2.83 28.53
CA ALA A 357 -7.04 -3.29 27.95
C ALA A 357 -8.20 -2.28 27.96
N ASN A 358 -8.30 -1.45 29.00
CA ASN A 358 -9.40 -0.47 29.17
C ASN A 358 -8.99 0.95 28.75
N HIS A 359 -7.84 1.13 28.08
CA HIS A 359 -7.40 2.46 27.67
C HIS A 359 -8.22 2.94 26.46
N GLN A 360 -8.65 4.21 26.46
CA GLN A 360 -9.47 4.77 25.38
C GLN A 360 -8.83 4.66 24.00
N ASP A 361 -7.51 4.84 23.89
CA ASP A 361 -6.79 4.72 22.63
C ASP A 361 -6.75 3.30 22.11
N ARG A 362 -6.69 2.29 22.99
CA ARG A 362 -6.83 0.89 22.59
C ARG A 362 -8.20 0.64 21.97
N LEU A 363 -9.26 1.19 22.58
CA LEU A 363 -10.62 1.06 22.08
C LEU A 363 -10.81 1.78 20.74
N LEU A 364 -10.25 2.98 20.60
CA LEU A 364 -10.26 3.72 19.34
C LEU A 364 -9.57 2.93 18.21
N CYS A 365 -8.44 2.32 18.49
CA CYS A 365 -7.74 1.47 17.52
C CYS A 365 -8.59 0.26 17.08
N TYR A 366 -9.33 -0.35 18.00
CA TYR A 366 -10.26 -1.44 17.68
C TYR A 366 -11.45 -0.95 16.84
N ASP A 367 -11.99 0.24 17.14
CA ASP A 367 -13.07 0.84 16.36
C ASP A 367 -12.63 1.17 14.93
N LEU A 368 -11.43 1.74 14.76
CA LEU A 368 -10.83 1.98 13.45
C LEU A 368 -10.66 0.69 12.66
N ALA A 369 -10.06 -0.32 13.25
CA ALA A 369 -9.86 -1.61 12.60
C ALA A 369 -11.19 -2.27 12.20
N ALA A 370 -12.21 -2.20 13.07
CA ALA A 370 -13.53 -2.76 12.80
C ALA A 370 -14.27 -2.00 11.69
N ASP A 371 -14.16 -0.68 11.65
CA ASP A 371 -14.73 0.16 10.60
C ASP A 371 -14.18 -0.19 9.21
N ILE A 372 -12.86 -0.31 9.11
CA ILE A 372 -12.18 -0.69 7.88
C ILE A 372 -12.55 -2.12 7.46
N LEU A 373 -12.54 -3.08 8.39
CA LEU A 373 -12.90 -4.47 8.10
C LEU A 373 -14.37 -4.62 7.68
N LYS A 374 -15.29 -3.85 8.29
CA LYS A 374 -16.70 -3.84 7.89
C LYS A 374 -16.85 -3.41 6.42
N TYR A 375 -16.13 -2.37 6.02
CA TYR A 375 -16.10 -1.92 4.63
C TYR A 375 -15.49 -2.98 3.70
N THR A 376 -14.29 -3.46 3.98
CA THR A 376 -13.59 -4.39 3.09
C THR A 376 -14.33 -5.72 2.90
N LEU A 377 -14.90 -6.26 3.97
CA LEU A 377 -15.67 -7.51 3.91
C LEU A 377 -17.01 -7.36 3.19
N ARG A 378 -17.62 -6.17 3.19
CA ARG A 378 -18.88 -5.88 2.51
C ARG A 378 -18.69 -5.52 1.04
N ASP A 379 -17.72 -4.61 0.75
CA ASP A 379 -17.63 -3.93 -0.55
C ASP A 379 -16.49 -4.43 -1.44
N LEU A 380 -15.36 -4.90 -0.87
CA LEU A 380 -14.21 -5.36 -1.65
C LEU A 380 -14.05 -6.88 -1.70
N LYS A 381 -14.83 -7.64 -0.91
CA LYS A 381 -14.71 -9.10 -0.94
C LYS A 381 -15.35 -9.67 -2.20
N SER A 382 -14.54 -10.39 -3.00
CA SER A 382 -15.04 -11.16 -4.14
C SER A 382 -15.85 -12.38 -3.69
N PRO A 383 -16.93 -12.72 -4.39
CA PRO A 383 -17.67 -13.96 -4.13
C PRO A 383 -16.83 -15.22 -4.42
N GLU A 384 -15.76 -15.11 -5.20
CA GLU A 384 -14.85 -16.22 -5.53
C GLU A 384 -13.82 -16.50 -4.41
N GLY A 385 -13.66 -15.61 -3.42
CA GLY A 385 -12.82 -15.83 -2.24
C GLY A 385 -11.66 -14.84 -2.05
N GLY A 386 -11.22 -14.14 -3.10
CA GLY A 386 -10.25 -13.04 -2.99
C GLY A 386 -10.90 -11.70 -2.66
N PHE A 387 -10.08 -10.63 -2.66
CA PHE A 387 -10.55 -9.26 -2.52
C PHE A 387 -10.17 -8.45 -3.76
N TRP A 388 -11.11 -7.65 -4.24
CA TRP A 388 -10.94 -6.70 -5.32
C TRP A 388 -10.00 -5.57 -4.93
N SER A 389 -9.40 -4.91 -5.92
CA SER A 389 -8.26 -4.02 -5.73
C SER A 389 -8.64 -2.65 -5.19
N ALA A 390 -9.71 -2.02 -5.69
CA ALA A 390 -10.02 -0.64 -5.35
C ALA A 390 -11.44 -0.20 -5.73
N GLU A 391 -11.93 0.86 -5.09
CA GLU A 391 -13.00 1.72 -5.60
C GLU A 391 -12.41 3.06 -6.09
N ASP A 392 -12.92 3.52 -7.23
CA ASP A 392 -12.51 4.74 -7.94
C ASP A 392 -12.77 6.01 -7.10
N ALA A 393 -11.97 7.05 -7.31
CA ALA A 393 -12.26 8.37 -6.77
C ALA A 393 -13.52 8.99 -7.40
N ASP A 394 -13.76 8.69 -8.68
CA ASP A 394 -14.84 9.28 -9.48
C ASP A 394 -16.11 8.43 -9.42
N SER A 395 -17.22 9.11 -9.18
CA SER A 395 -18.56 8.52 -9.07
C SER A 395 -19.64 9.48 -9.59
N ALA A 396 -20.88 9.03 -9.69
CA ALA A 396 -21.98 9.86 -10.13
C ALA A 396 -23.06 10.04 -9.05
N GLU A 397 -23.69 11.22 -8.96
CA GLU A 397 -24.75 11.48 -7.98
C GLU A 397 -26.00 10.61 -8.19
N TYR A 398 -26.26 10.22 -9.46
CA TYR A 398 -27.31 9.29 -9.86
C TYR A 398 -26.92 8.58 -11.14
N LYS A 399 -27.57 7.47 -11.42
CA LYS A 399 -27.27 6.64 -12.58
C LYS A 399 -27.36 7.42 -13.90
N GLY A 400 -26.23 7.47 -14.63
CA GLY A 400 -26.10 8.20 -15.89
C GLY A 400 -25.75 9.68 -15.76
N ALA A 401 -25.52 10.20 -14.54
CA ALA A 401 -24.96 11.52 -14.37
C ALA A 401 -23.47 11.56 -14.77
N LYS A 402 -22.94 12.75 -15.04
CA LYS A 402 -21.51 12.95 -15.25
C LYS A 402 -20.76 12.55 -13.96
N LYS A 403 -19.74 11.75 -14.09
CA LYS A 403 -18.86 11.42 -12.99
C LYS A 403 -18.06 12.63 -12.53
N SER A 404 -17.85 12.73 -11.23
CA SER A 404 -16.98 13.71 -10.59
C SER A 404 -16.37 13.11 -9.33
N GLU A 405 -15.27 13.70 -8.88
CA GLU A 405 -14.58 13.22 -7.69
C GLU A 405 -15.47 13.28 -6.45
N GLY A 406 -15.62 12.16 -5.75
CA GLY A 406 -16.32 12.10 -4.47
C GLY A 406 -17.85 12.20 -4.52
N ALA A 407 -18.51 12.28 -5.69
CA ALA A 407 -19.95 12.49 -5.80
C ALA A 407 -20.80 11.50 -4.98
N PHE A 408 -20.34 10.25 -4.85
CA PHE A 408 -20.99 9.23 -4.02
C PHE A 408 -20.94 9.56 -2.52
N TYR A 409 -19.90 10.26 -2.04
CA TYR A 409 -19.59 10.40 -0.61
C TYR A 409 -20.06 11.72 0.01
N ILE A 410 -20.20 12.77 -0.80
CA ILE A 410 -20.47 14.15 -0.35
C ILE A 410 -21.97 14.47 -0.34
N TRP A 411 -22.40 15.40 0.52
CA TRP A 411 -23.81 15.65 0.82
C TRP A 411 -24.17 17.13 0.73
N LYS A 412 -25.35 17.44 0.15
CA LYS A 412 -25.95 18.75 0.28
C LYS A 412 -26.67 18.84 1.63
N LYS A 413 -26.64 20.01 2.27
CA LYS A 413 -27.37 20.19 3.54
C LYS A 413 -28.86 19.88 3.39
N THR A 414 -29.49 20.33 2.31
CA THR A 414 -30.91 20.07 2.04
C THR A 414 -31.24 18.57 1.95
N GLU A 415 -30.37 17.81 1.41
CA GLU A 415 -30.51 16.34 1.32
C GLU A 415 -30.41 15.68 2.71
N ILE A 416 -29.49 16.16 3.56
CA ILE A 416 -29.37 15.71 4.95
C ILE A 416 -30.64 16.04 5.73
N ASP A 417 -31.15 17.29 5.60
CA ASP A 417 -32.36 17.76 6.27
C ASP A 417 -33.59 16.92 5.90
N GLU A 418 -33.74 16.58 4.60
CA GLU A 418 -34.86 15.75 4.11
C GLU A 418 -34.80 14.30 4.64
N ILE A 419 -33.58 13.72 4.79
CA ILE A 419 -33.41 12.34 5.25
C ILE A 419 -33.54 12.21 6.76
N LEU A 420 -33.01 13.18 7.51
CA LEU A 420 -32.88 13.09 8.96
C LEU A 420 -34.00 13.81 9.74
N GLY A 421 -34.68 14.79 9.13
CA GLY A 421 -35.76 15.53 9.78
C GLY A 421 -35.31 16.18 11.10
N ASP A 422 -36.00 15.86 12.20
CA ASP A 422 -35.73 16.43 13.53
C ASP A 422 -34.32 16.10 14.08
N ASP A 423 -33.62 15.07 13.57
CA ASP A 423 -32.27 14.70 13.96
C ASP A 423 -31.18 15.50 13.22
N ALA A 424 -31.54 16.18 12.10
CA ALA A 424 -30.61 16.92 11.25
C ALA A 424 -29.82 18.01 11.99
N PRO A 425 -30.41 18.85 12.85
CA PRO A 425 -29.65 19.91 13.55
C PRO A 425 -28.53 19.36 14.44
N LEU A 426 -28.76 18.23 15.12
CA LEU A 426 -27.77 17.57 15.95
C LEU A 426 -26.65 16.99 15.10
N PHE A 427 -27.02 16.35 13.99
CA PHE A 427 -26.09 15.78 13.02
C PHE A 427 -25.22 16.88 12.39
N ASP A 428 -25.82 17.98 11.95
CA ASP A 428 -25.12 19.11 11.34
C ASP A 428 -24.09 19.71 12.29
N SER A 429 -24.46 19.86 13.56
CA SER A 429 -23.59 20.40 14.60
C SER A 429 -22.39 19.47 14.86
N PHE A 430 -22.62 18.15 14.87
CA PHE A 430 -21.57 17.15 15.06
C PHE A 430 -20.59 17.10 13.89
N PHE A 431 -21.08 17.17 12.64
CA PHE A 431 -20.27 17.04 11.44
C PHE A 431 -19.83 18.37 10.80
N GLY A 432 -20.23 19.52 11.36
CA GLY A 432 -19.90 20.82 10.78
C GLY A 432 -20.50 20.98 9.38
N VAL A 433 -21.78 20.58 9.22
CA VAL A 433 -22.51 20.73 7.94
C VAL A 433 -22.92 22.18 7.75
N GLU A 434 -22.57 22.76 6.62
CA GLU A 434 -22.85 24.15 6.24
C GLU A 434 -23.83 24.24 5.05
N PRO A 435 -24.70 25.27 4.99
CA PRO A 435 -25.67 25.45 3.89
C PRO A 435 -25.02 25.54 2.51
N ASP A 436 -23.87 26.23 2.44
CA ASP A 436 -23.11 26.46 1.20
C ASP A 436 -21.94 25.44 0.99
N GLY A 437 -21.90 24.40 1.84
CA GLY A 437 -20.83 23.39 1.84
C GLY A 437 -19.61 23.80 2.67
N ASN A 438 -18.91 22.81 3.22
CA ASN A 438 -17.79 23.00 4.15
C ASN A 438 -16.41 22.84 3.50
N VAL A 439 -16.33 22.63 2.17
CA VAL A 439 -15.06 22.45 1.45
C VAL A 439 -14.48 23.79 1.03
N ASN A 440 -13.19 24.01 1.38
CA ASN A 440 -12.49 25.20 0.94
C ASN A 440 -12.14 25.08 -0.56
N ILE A 441 -12.46 26.10 -1.36
CA ILE A 441 -12.20 26.16 -2.81
C ILE A 441 -10.74 25.91 -3.20
N ILE A 442 -9.79 26.14 -2.30
CA ILE A 442 -8.37 25.86 -2.54
C ILE A 442 -8.11 24.35 -2.73
N HIS A 443 -8.94 23.51 -2.12
CA HIS A 443 -8.84 22.05 -2.18
C HIS A 443 -9.82 21.43 -3.20
N ASP A 444 -10.61 22.24 -3.89
CA ASP A 444 -11.55 21.86 -4.95
C ASP A 444 -11.15 22.52 -6.28
N SER A 445 -10.10 22.01 -6.90
CA SER A 445 -9.50 22.60 -8.12
C SER A 445 -10.45 22.66 -9.32
N HIS A 446 -11.43 21.76 -9.37
CA HIS A 446 -12.41 21.63 -10.45
C HIS A 446 -13.78 22.20 -10.10
N GLY A 447 -14.01 22.60 -8.84
CA GLY A 447 -15.29 23.15 -8.37
C GLY A 447 -16.41 22.09 -8.25
N GLU A 448 -16.05 20.80 -8.13
CA GLU A 448 -16.99 19.68 -8.12
C GLU A 448 -17.66 19.47 -6.75
N MET A 449 -17.03 19.97 -5.69
CA MET A 449 -17.50 19.85 -4.30
C MET A 449 -18.28 21.10 -3.83
N ARG A 450 -18.46 22.08 -4.72
CA ARG A 450 -19.11 23.35 -4.35
C ARG A 450 -20.55 23.14 -3.87
N GLY A 451 -20.90 23.74 -2.72
CA GLY A 451 -22.23 23.61 -2.11
C GLY A 451 -22.50 22.25 -1.46
N LYS A 452 -21.46 21.44 -1.26
CA LYS A 452 -21.55 20.11 -0.67
C LYS A 452 -20.68 19.99 0.57
N ASN A 453 -21.00 19.05 1.43
CA ASN A 453 -20.34 18.81 2.69
C ASN A 453 -19.62 17.47 2.69
N ILE A 454 -18.40 17.47 3.21
CA ILE A 454 -17.66 16.28 3.61
C ILE A 454 -17.88 16.07 5.10
N LEU A 455 -18.34 14.89 5.49
CA LEU A 455 -18.61 14.58 6.89
C LEU A 455 -17.27 14.36 7.63
N HIS A 456 -17.03 15.15 8.66
CA HIS A 456 -15.88 15.03 9.56
C HIS A 456 -16.31 15.45 10.97
N GLN A 457 -15.75 14.87 12.00
CA GLN A 457 -16.13 15.22 13.37
C GLN A 457 -15.69 16.64 13.70
N HIS A 458 -16.65 17.54 13.80
CA HIS A 458 -16.45 18.96 14.15
C HIS A 458 -16.53 19.17 15.66
N LYS A 459 -17.45 18.49 16.33
CA LYS A 459 -17.65 18.51 17.79
C LYS A 459 -17.58 17.09 18.37
N THR A 460 -17.28 16.99 19.65
CA THR A 460 -17.37 15.72 20.38
C THR A 460 -18.82 15.33 20.68
N PHE A 461 -19.05 14.07 21.02
CA PHE A 461 -20.38 13.62 21.47
C PHE A 461 -20.85 14.34 22.72
N GLU A 462 -19.94 14.65 23.66
CA GLU A 462 -20.23 15.40 24.87
C GLU A 462 -20.67 16.84 24.56
N GLU A 463 -19.94 17.56 23.68
CA GLU A 463 -20.27 18.92 23.27
C GLU A 463 -21.65 19.00 22.60
N VAL A 464 -21.97 18.08 21.69
CA VAL A 464 -23.27 18.04 21.00
C VAL A 464 -24.38 17.63 21.97
N ALA A 465 -24.14 16.66 22.85
CA ALA A 465 -25.10 16.26 23.87
C ALA A 465 -25.47 17.44 24.79
N LEU A 466 -24.49 18.22 25.22
CA LEU A 466 -24.69 19.41 26.01
C LEU A 466 -25.52 20.50 25.25
N GLU A 467 -25.17 20.74 23.99
CA GLU A 467 -25.81 21.73 23.13
C GLU A 467 -27.31 21.42 22.92
N PHE A 468 -27.64 20.14 22.74
CA PHE A 468 -29.03 19.72 22.47
C PHE A 468 -29.76 19.16 23.71
N GLY A 469 -29.22 19.35 24.92
CA GLY A 469 -29.86 18.94 26.18
C GLY A 469 -30.10 17.42 26.27
N LYS A 470 -29.21 16.63 25.69
CA LYS A 470 -29.27 15.15 25.69
C LYS A 470 -28.14 14.56 26.57
N ARG A 471 -28.22 13.25 26.86
CA ARG A 471 -27.06 12.52 27.37
C ARG A 471 -26.14 12.15 26.21
N GLU A 472 -24.86 11.98 26.51
CA GLU A 472 -23.85 11.60 25.52
C GLU A 472 -24.19 10.30 24.77
N ASP A 473 -24.70 9.26 25.49
CA ASP A 473 -25.14 8.00 24.89
C ASP A 473 -26.31 8.22 23.90
N GLN A 474 -27.24 9.10 24.20
CA GLN A 474 -28.37 9.43 23.30
C GLN A 474 -27.89 10.19 22.04
N ALA A 475 -26.98 11.17 22.20
CA ALA A 475 -26.42 11.87 21.04
C ALA A 475 -25.66 10.92 20.11
N LYS A 476 -24.91 9.98 20.70
CA LYS A 476 -24.19 8.95 20.00
C LYS A 476 -25.12 8.01 19.21
N ASP A 477 -26.18 7.51 19.84
CA ASP A 477 -27.16 6.65 19.18
C ASP A 477 -27.83 7.37 18.00
N ILE A 478 -28.19 8.65 18.14
CA ILE A 478 -28.78 9.47 17.07
C ILE A 478 -27.80 9.59 15.89
N ILE A 479 -26.51 9.89 16.13
CA ILE A 479 -25.52 9.98 15.07
C ILE A 479 -25.34 8.64 14.34
N ILE A 480 -25.29 7.52 15.06
CA ILE A 480 -25.17 6.17 14.46
C ILE A 480 -26.39 5.87 13.58
N GLU A 481 -27.59 6.11 14.09
CA GLU A 481 -28.84 5.91 13.32
C GLU A 481 -28.92 6.83 12.10
N ALA A 482 -28.47 8.08 12.23
CA ALA A 482 -28.40 9.05 11.13
C ALA A 482 -27.44 8.59 10.03
N CYS A 483 -26.23 8.15 10.40
CA CYS A 483 -25.29 7.58 9.44
C CYS A 483 -25.87 6.35 8.70
N GLU A 484 -26.63 5.49 9.39
CA GLU A 484 -27.27 4.34 8.75
C GLU A 484 -28.40 4.76 7.80
N LYS A 485 -29.23 5.76 8.17
CA LYS A 485 -30.25 6.33 7.27
C LYS A 485 -29.59 6.91 5.99
N LEU A 486 -28.50 7.66 6.16
CA LEU A 486 -27.73 8.19 5.03
C LEU A 486 -27.10 7.06 4.20
N ARG A 487 -26.58 5.98 4.81
CA ARG A 487 -26.03 4.84 4.10
C ARG A 487 -27.06 4.19 3.20
N LEU A 488 -28.26 3.94 3.70
CA LEU A 488 -29.36 3.37 2.92
C LEU A 488 -29.76 4.30 1.74
N LYS A 489 -29.79 5.61 1.97
CA LYS A 489 -30.08 6.58 0.90
C LYS A 489 -28.97 6.65 -0.13
N ARG A 490 -27.70 6.57 0.31
CA ARG A 490 -26.53 6.57 -0.59
C ARG A 490 -26.48 5.37 -1.53
N GLU A 491 -27.05 4.23 -1.16
CA GLU A 491 -27.15 3.04 -2.03
C GLU A 491 -28.02 3.31 -3.31
N GLU A 492 -28.79 4.39 -3.35
CA GLU A 492 -29.54 4.82 -4.55
C GLU A 492 -28.63 5.54 -5.56
N ARG A 493 -27.46 6.05 -5.13
CA ARG A 493 -26.48 6.70 -6.00
C ARG A 493 -25.72 5.66 -6.82
N GLU A 494 -25.10 6.08 -7.91
CA GLU A 494 -24.18 5.22 -8.65
C GLU A 494 -22.88 5.04 -7.87
N ARG A 495 -22.54 3.81 -7.52
CA ARG A 495 -21.30 3.50 -6.81
C ARG A 495 -20.06 3.90 -7.64
N PRO A 496 -18.94 4.23 -6.95
CA PRO A 496 -17.64 4.37 -7.61
C PRO A 496 -17.32 3.17 -8.48
N GLY A 497 -16.54 3.40 -9.54
CA GLY A 497 -16.06 2.30 -10.37
C GLY A 497 -15.26 1.29 -9.53
N LEU A 498 -15.58 0.02 -9.69
CA LEU A 498 -14.90 -1.05 -8.99
C LEU A 498 -13.76 -1.58 -9.87
N ASP A 499 -12.54 -1.55 -9.34
CA ASP A 499 -11.43 -2.30 -9.92
C ASP A 499 -11.47 -3.73 -9.40
N ASP A 500 -12.15 -4.59 -10.17
CA ASP A 500 -12.50 -5.95 -9.80
C ASP A 500 -11.40 -6.99 -10.08
N LYS A 501 -10.17 -6.54 -10.38
CA LYS A 501 -9.03 -7.46 -10.43
C LYS A 501 -8.58 -7.84 -9.02
N ILE A 502 -8.12 -9.07 -8.87
CA ILE A 502 -7.56 -9.61 -7.63
C ILE A 502 -6.05 -9.66 -7.79
N LEU A 503 -5.32 -8.83 -7.01
CA LEU A 503 -3.86 -8.78 -7.00
C LEU A 503 -3.30 -9.67 -5.90
N THR A 504 -2.31 -10.51 -6.23
CA THR A 504 -1.69 -11.44 -5.27
C THR A 504 -1.05 -10.69 -4.10
N ALA A 505 -0.27 -9.63 -4.37
CA ALA A 505 0.40 -8.84 -3.34
C ALA A 505 -0.59 -8.26 -2.33
N TRP A 506 -1.65 -7.58 -2.80
CA TRP A 506 -2.60 -6.92 -1.92
C TRP A 506 -3.48 -7.91 -1.15
N ASN A 507 -3.77 -9.05 -1.75
CA ASN A 507 -4.45 -10.15 -1.07
C ASN A 507 -3.53 -10.82 -0.03
N GLY A 508 -2.22 -10.88 -0.27
CA GLY A 508 -1.22 -11.30 0.72
C GLY A 508 -1.22 -10.40 1.96
N LEU A 509 -1.21 -9.07 1.76
CA LEU A 509 -1.39 -8.10 2.84
C LEU A 509 -2.73 -8.32 3.57
N MET A 510 -3.81 -8.56 2.82
CA MET A 510 -5.13 -8.77 3.43
C MET A 510 -5.21 -10.07 4.26
N VAL A 511 -4.53 -11.16 3.87
CA VAL A 511 -4.43 -12.38 4.70
C VAL A 511 -3.83 -12.06 6.07
N ARG A 512 -2.69 -11.35 6.10
CA ARG A 512 -2.05 -10.90 7.35
C ARG A 512 -3.06 -10.14 8.23
N GLN A 513 -3.78 -9.19 7.62
CA GLN A 513 -4.68 -8.30 8.34
C GLN A 513 -5.94 -8.98 8.87
N LEU A 514 -6.40 -10.01 8.22
CA LEU A 514 -7.53 -10.82 8.69
C LEU A 514 -7.13 -11.78 9.82
N CYS A 515 -5.88 -12.23 9.86
CA CYS A 515 -5.38 -13.09 10.93
C CYS A 515 -5.26 -12.37 12.28
N ILE A 516 -4.76 -11.12 12.29
CA ILE A 516 -4.52 -10.37 13.53
C ILE A 516 -5.81 -10.10 14.32
N PRO A 517 -6.92 -9.58 13.75
CA PRO A 517 -8.18 -9.41 14.48
C PRO A 517 -8.77 -10.73 14.98
N TYR A 518 -8.66 -11.80 14.18
CA TYR A 518 -9.07 -13.12 14.62
C TYR A 518 -8.30 -13.54 15.86
N MET A 519 -6.98 -13.38 15.87
CA MET A 519 -6.13 -13.76 16.99
C MET A 519 -6.37 -12.93 18.26
N LEU A 520 -6.64 -11.62 18.10
CA LEU A 520 -6.77 -10.70 19.24
C LEU A 520 -8.21 -10.58 19.79
N LEU A 521 -9.21 -10.64 18.91
CA LEU A 521 -10.60 -10.35 19.27
C LEU A 521 -11.49 -11.60 19.37
N HIS A 522 -11.06 -12.70 18.73
CA HIS A 522 -11.85 -13.93 18.74
C HIS A 522 -11.80 -14.61 20.11
N LYS A 523 -12.99 -14.79 20.73
CA LYS A 523 -13.15 -15.43 22.06
C LYS A 523 -12.48 -14.68 23.24
N SER A 524 -12.36 -13.37 23.20
CA SER A 524 -12.26 -12.65 24.49
C SER A 524 -13.41 -13.10 25.38
N PRO A 525 -13.15 -13.46 26.66
CA PRO A 525 -14.20 -13.95 27.54
C PRO A 525 -15.36 -12.97 27.47
N GLN A 526 -16.59 -13.51 27.44
CA GLN A 526 -17.80 -12.70 27.44
C GLN A 526 -17.64 -11.61 28.49
N LEU A 527 -17.34 -10.39 28.06
CA LEU A 527 -17.39 -9.26 28.95
C LEU A 527 -18.78 -9.29 29.58
N THR A 528 -18.84 -9.30 30.90
CA THR A 528 -20.12 -9.30 31.59
C THR A 528 -20.95 -8.11 31.10
N VAL A 529 -22.26 -8.22 31.07
CA VAL A 529 -23.15 -7.14 30.62
C VAL A 529 -22.77 -5.76 31.20
N PRO A 530 -22.33 -5.60 32.46
CA PRO A 530 -21.82 -4.36 33.03
C PRO A 530 -20.51 -3.90 32.37
N GLN A 531 -19.60 -4.82 31.96
CA GLN A 531 -18.33 -4.48 31.28
C GLN A 531 -18.56 -4.10 29.83
N LEU A 532 -19.48 -4.79 29.14
CA LEU A 532 -19.96 -4.39 27.80
C LEU A 532 -20.65 -3.02 27.85
N THR A 533 -21.42 -2.72 28.88
CA THR A 533 -22.08 -1.43 29.09
C THR A 533 -21.06 -0.33 29.42
N ALA A 534 -20.01 -0.64 30.19
CA ALA A 534 -18.93 0.32 30.47
C ALA A 534 -18.06 0.58 29.22
N LEU A 535 -17.78 -0.45 28.42
CA LEU A 535 -17.03 -0.36 27.17
C LEU A 535 -17.86 0.27 26.05
N SER A 536 -19.14 -0.01 25.96
CA SER A 536 -20.05 0.64 24.99
C SER A 536 -20.25 2.12 25.26
N LYS A 537 -19.98 2.60 26.48
CA LYS A 537 -19.92 4.03 26.80
C LYS A 537 -18.63 4.68 26.29
N ALA A 538 -17.57 3.94 26.11
CA ALA A 538 -16.26 4.44 25.67
C ALA A 538 -15.99 4.23 24.16
N SER A 539 -16.70 3.31 23.49
CA SER A 539 -16.53 2.97 22.08
C SER A 539 -17.86 3.01 21.34
N THR A 540 -17.82 3.53 20.10
CA THR A 540 -19.01 3.62 19.23
C THR A 540 -19.39 2.30 18.54
N LEU A 541 -18.42 1.37 18.34
CA LEU A 541 -18.57 0.24 17.44
C LEU A 541 -18.30 -1.13 18.08
N LEU A 542 -17.89 -1.16 19.34
CA LEU A 542 -17.49 -2.41 20.02
C LEU A 542 -18.47 -3.59 19.89
N PRO A 543 -19.80 -3.44 19.98
CA PRO A 543 -20.70 -4.58 19.78
C PRO A 543 -20.63 -5.20 18.39
N SER A 544 -20.29 -4.41 17.35
CA SER A 544 -20.13 -4.89 15.98
C SER A 544 -18.74 -5.48 15.69
N SER A 545 -17.69 -5.05 16.41
CA SER A 545 -16.32 -5.53 16.21
C SER A 545 -16.14 -7.01 16.57
N TYR A 546 -16.83 -7.51 17.58
CA TYR A 546 -16.79 -8.93 17.95
C TYR A 546 -17.44 -9.85 16.90
N GLY A 547 -18.49 -9.37 16.20
CA GLY A 547 -19.11 -10.11 15.09
C GLY A 547 -18.23 -10.18 13.85
N ILE A 548 -17.41 -9.16 13.62
CA ILE A 548 -16.51 -9.09 12.46
C ILE A 548 -15.33 -10.06 12.59
N SER A 549 -14.77 -10.22 13.78
CA SER A 549 -13.64 -11.13 14.01
C SER A 549 -13.92 -12.58 13.62
N SER A 550 -15.18 -13.03 13.75
CA SER A 550 -15.59 -14.36 13.32
C SER A 550 -15.58 -14.57 11.81
N GLN A 551 -15.65 -13.49 11.02
CA GLN A 551 -15.61 -13.52 9.57
C GLN A 551 -14.18 -13.45 9.02
N CYS A 552 -13.22 -12.99 9.82
CA CYS A 552 -11.86 -12.73 9.38
C CYS A 552 -11.12 -14.01 8.96
N LEU A 553 -11.11 -15.05 9.81
CA LEU A 553 -10.41 -16.28 9.46
C LEU A 553 -11.01 -17.00 8.25
N PRO A 554 -12.33 -17.18 8.12
CA PRO A 554 -12.91 -17.71 6.87
C PRO A 554 -12.55 -16.91 5.63
N ALA A 555 -12.46 -15.58 5.73
CA ALA A 555 -12.06 -14.73 4.63
C ALA A 555 -10.56 -14.91 4.27
N ALA A 556 -9.66 -14.98 5.26
CA ALA A 556 -8.24 -15.26 5.04
C ALA A 556 -8.02 -16.61 4.36
N LEU A 557 -8.70 -17.66 4.83
CA LEU A 557 -8.68 -18.98 4.20
C LEU A 557 -9.26 -18.95 2.78
N GLY A 558 -10.30 -18.15 2.55
CA GLY A 558 -10.88 -17.92 1.22
C GLY A 558 -9.85 -17.36 0.23
N ILE A 559 -9.07 -16.36 0.63
CA ILE A 559 -7.99 -15.81 -0.20
C ILE A 559 -6.96 -16.88 -0.55
N VAL A 560 -6.46 -17.62 0.45
CA VAL A 560 -5.41 -18.63 0.22
C VAL A 560 -5.91 -19.76 -0.68
N ASN A 561 -7.15 -20.20 -0.51
CA ASN A 561 -7.76 -21.19 -1.38
C ASN A 561 -7.95 -20.67 -2.80
N PHE A 562 -8.36 -19.41 -2.96
CA PHE A 562 -8.47 -18.76 -4.26
C PHE A 562 -7.11 -18.69 -4.98
N VAL A 563 -6.05 -18.24 -4.28
CA VAL A 563 -4.70 -18.19 -4.85
C VAL A 563 -4.23 -19.57 -5.27
N LYS A 564 -4.37 -20.59 -4.41
CA LYS A 564 -3.98 -21.98 -4.73
C LYS A 564 -4.73 -22.54 -5.93
N SER A 565 -6.01 -22.18 -6.10
CA SER A 565 -6.86 -22.77 -7.16
C SER A 565 -6.74 -22.03 -8.50
N HIS A 566 -6.52 -20.70 -8.49
CA HIS A 566 -6.63 -19.87 -9.68
C HIS A 566 -5.32 -19.19 -10.08
N MET A 567 -4.43 -18.88 -9.13
CA MET A 567 -3.25 -18.04 -9.37
C MET A 567 -1.93 -18.81 -9.26
N TRP A 568 -1.88 -19.90 -8.50
CA TRP A 568 -0.73 -20.79 -8.41
C TRP A 568 -0.84 -21.98 -9.37
N ASP A 569 0.25 -22.33 -10.02
CA ASP A 569 0.39 -23.56 -10.80
C ASP A 569 1.47 -24.42 -10.15
N PRO A 570 1.12 -25.52 -9.46
CA PRO A 570 2.11 -26.36 -8.77
C PRO A 570 3.00 -27.14 -9.73
N SER A 571 2.58 -27.35 -10.99
CA SER A 571 3.35 -28.10 -11.98
C SER A 571 4.54 -27.30 -12.52
N THR A 572 4.35 -26.00 -12.71
CA THR A 572 5.37 -25.07 -13.21
C THR A 572 5.97 -24.20 -12.08
N ARG A 573 5.39 -24.28 -10.88
CA ARG A 573 5.71 -23.42 -9.74
C ARG A 573 5.59 -21.94 -10.11
N THR A 574 4.53 -21.58 -10.87
CA THR A 574 4.30 -20.22 -11.35
C THR A 574 3.16 -19.58 -10.57
N LEU A 575 3.41 -18.41 -9.99
CA LEU A 575 2.42 -17.53 -9.40
C LEU A 575 2.08 -16.43 -10.39
N THR A 576 0.82 -16.04 -10.47
CA THR A 576 0.36 -14.90 -11.29
C THR A 576 0.11 -13.67 -10.40
N ARG A 577 0.38 -12.48 -10.95
CA ARG A 577 0.21 -11.21 -10.24
C ARG A 577 -1.25 -10.85 -10.07
N SER A 578 -2.03 -10.97 -11.15
CA SER A 578 -3.45 -10.58 -11.17
C SER A 578 -4.35 -11.70 -11.65
N TYR A 579 -5.62 -11.62 -11.27
CA TYR A 579 -6.70 -12.47 -11.79
C TYR A 579 -7.95 -11.64 -12.01
N ARG A 580 -8.47 -11.68 -13.24
CA ARG A 580 -9.76 -11.16 -13.65
C ARG A 580 -10.21 -11.91 -14.91
N GLU A 581 -11.28 -12.70 -14.81
CA GLU A 581 -11.73 -13.55 -15.93
C GLU A 581 -10.62 -14.48 -16.47
N GLY A 582 -9.67 -14.85 -15.60
CA GLY A 582 -8.50 -15.68 -15.88
C GLY A 582 -7.19 -15.03 -15.45
N LYS A 583 -6.09 -15.77 -15.57
CA LYS A 583 -4.75 -15.38 -15.14
C LYS A 583 -4.25 -14.13 -15.88
N GLY A 584 -3.65 -13.20 -15.15
CA GLY A 584 -2.90 -12.05 -15.65
C GLY A 584 -1.40 -12.35 -15.82
N PRO A 585 -0.52 -11.34 -15.76
CA PRO A 585 0.93 -11.51 -15.90
C PRO A 585 1.55 -12.30 -14.74
N GLN A 586 2.80 -12.70 -14.92
CA GLN A 586 3.59 -13.39 -13.90
C GLN A 586 3.81 -12.49 -12.69
N ALA A 587 3.79 -13.10 -11.50
CA ALA A 587 4.00 -12.44 -10.23
C ALA A 587 5.40 -11.83 -10.12
N GLN A 588 5.50 -10.73 -9.38
CA GLN A 588 6.71 -10.01 -9.04
C GLN A 588 7.12 -10.28 -7.59
N THR A 589 8.22 -9.73 -7.14
CA THR A 589 8.77 -9.99 -5.80
C THR A 589 7.81 -9.63 -4.67
N ASP A 590 7.05 -8.54 -4.81
CA ASP A 590 6.02 -8.11 -3.85
C ASP A 590 4.88 -9.12 -3.70
N ASP A 591 4.47 -9.77 -4.79
CA ASP A 591 3.45 -10.82 -4.77
C ASP A 591 3.86 -12.01 -3.89
N TYR A 592 5.10 -12.45 -4.04
CA TYR A 592 5.67 -13.52 -3.21
C TYR A 592 5.84 -13.07 -1.76
N ALA A 593 6.52 -11.94 -1.53
CA ALA A 593 6.86 -11.46 -0.19
C ALA A 593 5.62 -11.25 0.69
N PHE A 594 4.57 -10.60 0.17
CA PHE A 594 3.37 -10.31 0.95
C PHE A 594 2.49 -11.54 1.16
N LEU A 595 2.41 -12.44 0.16
CA LEU A 595 1.69 -13.70 0.33
C LEU A 595 2.37 -14.61 1.35
N ILE A 596 3.69 -14.74 1.32
CA ILE A 596 4.48 -15.48 2.32
C ILE A 596 4.21 -14.92 3.72
N GLN A 597 4.30 -13.61 3.89
CA GLN A 597 4.01 -12.95 5.17
C GLN A 597 2.60 -13.28 5.67
N GLY A 598 1.61 -13.21 4.78
CA GLY A 598 0.22 -13.58 5.10
C GLY A 598 0.08 -15.03 5.54
N LEU A 599 0.74 -15.96 4.84
CA LEU A 599 0.72 -17.40 5.16
C LEU A 599 1.37 -17.71 6.51
N LEU A 600 2.48 -17.06 6.85
CA LEU A 600 3.13 -17.19 8.14
C LEU A 600 2.21 -16.70 9.29
N ASN A 601 1.47 -15.62 9.08
CA ASN A 601 0.47 -15.16 10.05
C ASN A 601 -0.75 -16.08 10.11
N LEU A 602 -1.14 -16.68 9.00
CA LEU A 602 -2.24 -17.64 8.97
C LEU A 602 -1.87 -18.95 9.71
N TYR A 603 -0.61 -19.36 9.62
CA TYR A 603 -0.09 -20.46 10.46
C TYR A 603 -0.23 -20.15 11.95
N GLU A 604 0.21 -18.98 12.40
CA GLU A 604 0.09 -18.57 13.82
C GLU A 604 -1.37 -18.45 14.29
N ALA A 605 -2.28 -18.11 13.37
CA ALA A 605 -3.70 -18.05 13.68
C ALA A 605 -4.35 -19.44 13.81
N THR A 606 -3.92 -20.42 13.01
CA THR A 606 -4.58 -21.73 12.85
C THR A 606 -3.80 -22.89 13.48
N GLY A 607 -2.46 -22.80 13.55
CA GLY A 607 -1.59 -23.92 13.87
C GLY A 607 -1.49 -24.97 12.73
N ASP A 608 -1.97 -24.65 11.51
CA ASP A 608 -1.92 -25.58 10.38
C ASP A 608 -0.60 -25.42 9.61
N GLU A 609 0.30 -26.42 9.76
CA GLU A 609 1.64 -26.43 9.15
C GLU A 609 1.62 -26.32 7.61
N SER A 610 0.51 -26.68 6.96
CA SER A 610 0.39 -26.59 5.51
C SER A 610 0.60 -25.16 4.98
N HIS A 611 0.36 -24.15 5.81
CA HIS A 611 0.59 -22.76 5.47
C HIS A 611 2.08 -22.41 5.46
N VAL A 612 2.85 -22.90 6.46
CA VAL A 612 4.31 -22.69 6.48
C VAL A 612 4.98 -23.43 5.33
N LEU A 613 4.57 -24.68 5.07
CA LEU A 613 5.14 -25.48 3.98
C LEU A 613 4.87 -24.85 2.60
N PHE A 614 3.68 -24.30 2.39
CA PHE A 614 3.39 -23.56 1.16
C PHE A 614 4.15 -22.22 1.09
N ALA A 615 4.30 -21.53 2.22
CA ALA A 615 5.11 -20.32 2.29
C ALA A 615 6.58 -20.61 1.94
N GLU A 616 7.15 -21.73 2.41
CA GLU A 616 8.50 -22.16 2.05
C GLU A 616 8.64 -22.49 0.56
N GLU A 617 7.65 -23.16 -0.04
CA GLU A 617 7.62 -23.41 -1.48
C GLU A 617 7.67 -22.11 -2.29
N LEU A 618 6.88 -21.12 -1.88
CA LEU A 618 6.88 -19.79 -2.49
C LEU A 618 8.22 -19.07 -2.26
N GLN A 619 8.82 -19.18 -1.07
CA GLN A 619 10.12 -18.57 -0.77
C GLN A 619 11.23 -19.14 -1.67
N LYS A 620 11.29 -20.47 -1.84
CA LYS A 620 12.24 -21.10 -2.76
C LYS A 620 12.06 -20.59 -4.19
N ARG A 621 10.81 -20.40 -4.62
CA ARG A 621 10.54 -19.86 -5.95
C ARG A 621 10.90 -18.38 -6.07
N GLN A 622 10.66 -17.59 -5.04
CA GLN A 622 11.09 -16.19 -4.96
C GLN A 622 12.63 -16.09 -5.09
N ASP A 623 13.35 -16.94 -4.39
CA ASP A 623 14.82 -17.01 -4.45
C ASP A 623 15.31 -17.33 -5.86
N GLU A 624 14.72 -18.33 -6.53
CA GLU A 624 15.06 -18.71 -7.89
C GLU A 624 14.87 -17.60 -8.93
N LEU A 625 13.87 -16.74 -8.75
CA LEU A 625 13.48 -15.72 -9.73
C LEU A 625 14.13 -14.36 -9.49
N PHE A 626 14.34 -13.98 -8.24
CA PHE A 626 14.62 -12.59 -7.89
C PHE A 626 15.86 -12.39 -7.03
N TRP A 627 16.48 -13.46 -6.51
CA TRP A 627 17.69 -13.32 -5.70
C TRP A 627 18.86 -12.77 -6.53
N ASP A 628 19.61 -11.85 -5.95
CA ASP A 628 20.85 -11.35 -6.52
C ASP A 628 22.04 -12.11 -5.90
N ASP A 629 22.66 -12.98 -6.70
CA ASP A 629 23.78 -13.82 -6.26
C ASP A 629 25.07 -13.01 -6.05
N ASP A 630 25.21 -11.85 -6.71
CA ASP A 630 26.42 -11.04 -6.65
C ASP A 630 26.41 -10.14 -5.39
N ASP A 631 25.33 -9.38 -5.18
CA ASP A 631 25.25 -8.35 -4.13
C ASP A 631 24.29 -8.70 -2.99
N GLY A 632 23.55 -9.78 -3.10
CA GLY A 632 22.49 -10.17 -2.14
C GLY A 632 21.24 -9.30 -2.24
N GLY A 633 20.17 -9.74 -1.55
CA GLY A 633 18.85 -9.10 -1.62
C GLY A 633 18.06 -9.50 -2.88
N TYR A 634 16.97 -8.81 -3.14
CA TYR A 634 16.03 -9.19 -4.20
C TYR A 634 15.87 -8.09 -5.23
N PHE A 635 15.88 -8.46 -6.50
CA PHE A 635 15.36 -7.61 -7.58
C PHE A 635 13.84 -7.51 -7.48
N ALA A 636 13.29 -6.38 -7.88
CA ALA A 636 11.84 -6.15 -7.86
C ALA A 636 11.08 -6.99 -8.91
N SER A 637 11.77 -7.40 -9.99
CA SER A 637 11.20 -8.15 -11.10
C SER A 637 12.09 -9.32 -11.53
N ALA A 638 11.48 -10.32 -12.17
CA ALA A 638 12.22 -11.35 -12.87
C ALA A 638 12.92 -10.77 -14.12
N GLU A 639 13.80 -11.54 -14.74
CA GLU A 639 14.42 -11.17 -16.00
C GLU A 639 13.38 -11.08 -17.12
N ASP A 640 13.35 -9.94 -17.82
CA ASP A 640 12.53 -9.68 -19.00
C ASP A 640 13.39 -8.90 -20.01
N ALA A 641 13.48 -9.38 -21.24
CA ALA A 641 14.26 -8.74 -22.32
C ALA A 641 13.81 -7.31 -22.65
N HIS A 642 12.58 -6.95 -22.26
CA HIS A 642 12.00 -5.64 -22.53
C HIS A 642 11.97 -4.72 -21.28
N VAL A 643 12.50 -5.18 -20.14
CA VAL A 643 12.77 -4.36 -18.96
C VAL A 643 14.28 -4.14 -18.88
N LEU A 644 14.75 -2.99 -19.40
CA LEU A 644 16.17 -2.73 -19.65
C LEU A 644 17.04 -2.68 -18.38
N VAL A 645 16.43 -2.42 -17.23
CA VAL A 645 17.10 -2.35 -15.93
C VAL A 645 16.25 -3.08 -14.88
N ARG A 646 16.79 -4.13 -14.30
CA ARG A 646 16.21 -4.78 -13.12
C ARG A 646 16.52 -3.93 -11.90
N MET A 647 15.48 -3.33 -11.31
CA MET A 647 15.64 -2.47 -10.14
C MET A 647 15.61 -3.30 -8.84
N LYS A 648 16.45 -2.94 -7.87
CA LYS A 648 16.25 -3.34 -6.47
C LYS A 648 15.37 -2.29 -5.80
N ASP A 649 14.13 -2.64 -5.47
CA ASP A 649 13.18 -1.73 -4.84
C ASP A 649 13.29 -1.85 -3.32
N ALA A 650 14.15 -1.02 -2.74
CA ALA A 650 14.38 -0.97 -1.30
C ALA A 650 13.51 0.07 -0.58
N GLN A 651 12.93 1.03 -1.31
CA GLN A 651 12.19 2.13 -0.71
C GLN A 651 10.75 1.74 -0.41
N ASP A 652 10.28 2.10 0.77
CA ASP A 652 8.87 2.01 1.12
C ASP A 652 8.08 3.12 0.41
N GLY A 653 6.87 2.78 -0.01
CA GLY A 653 5.92 3.68 -0.67
C GLY A 653 4.57 3.68 0.04
N ALA A 654 3.51 3.59 -0.73
CA ALA A 654 2.17 3.28 -0.21
C ALA A 654 2.11 1.86 0.39
N GLU A 655 2.95 0.97 -0.12
CA GLU A 655 3.19 -0.39 0.37
C GLU A 655 4.63 -0.48 0.91
N PRO A 656 4.95 -1.44 1.80
CA PRO A 656 6.32 -1.68 2.20
C PRO A 656 7.14 -2.23 1.02
N SER A 657 8.45 -2.00 1.04
CA SER A 657 9.31 -2.60 0.01
C SER A 657 9.32 -4.12 0.11
N ALA A 658 9.27 -4.79 -1.05
CA ALA A 658 9.29 -6.24 -1.11
C ALA A 658 10.58 -6.83 -0.49
N ALA A 659 11.71 -6.14 -0.65
CA ALA A 659 12.99 -6.53 -0.04
C ALA A 659 12.90 -6.51 1.49
N ALA A 660 12.34 -5.47 2.10
CA ALA A 660 12.19 -5.38 3.55
C ALA A 660 11.26 -6.46 4.09
N VAL A 661 10.11 -6.71 3.42
CA VAL A 661 9.18 -7.78 3.82
C VAL A 661 9.84 -9.16 3.68
N SER A 662 10.62 -9.38 2.62
CA SER A 662 11.37 -10.63 2.43
C SER A 662 12.38 -10.85 3.55
N ALA A 663 13.12 -9.82 3.98
CA ALA A 663 14.04 -9.93 5.11
C ALA A 663 13.33 -10.35 6.40
N HIS A 664 12.16 -9.78 6.68
CA HIS A 664 11.33 -10.19 7.83
C HIS A 664 10.83 -11.64 7.70
N ASN A 665 10.40 -12.06 6.51
CA ASN A 665 9.96 -13.44 6.28
C ASN A 665 11.11 -14.44 6.50
N LEU A 666 12.29 -14.15 5.97
CA LEU A 666 13.50 -14.96 6.14
C LEU A 666 13.88 -15.09 7.62
N SER A 667 13.81 -14.00 8.39
CA SER A 667 14.06 -14.02 9.84
C SER A 667 13.03 -14.89 10.59
N ARG A 668 11.76 -14.94 10.15
CA ARG A 668 10.76 -15.86 10.72
C ARG A 668 10.98 -17.31 10.28
N PHE A 669 11.42 -17.54 9.03
CA PHE A 669 11.76 -18.87 8.55
C PHE A 669 12.97 -19.46 9.29
N SER A 670 13.99 -18.67 9.64
CA SER A 670 15.12 -19.17 10.41
C SER A 670 14.72 -19.80 11.74
N LEU A 671 13.63 -19.31 12.36
CA LEU A 671 13.06 -19.91 13.57
C LEU A 671 12.20 -21.14 13.24
N LEU A 672 11.20 -20.97 12.37
CA LEU A 672 10.21 -22.02 12.06
C LEU A 672 10.83 -23.23 11.36
N LEU A 673 11.89 -23.04 10.57
CA LEU A 673 12.59 -24.05 9.78
C LEU A 673 14.05 -24.12 10.21
N SER A 674 14.30 -24.43 11.49
CA SER A 674 15.62 -24.34 12.11
C SER A 674 16.67 -25.28 11.53
N SER A 675 16.30 -26.31 10.76
CA SER A 675 17.24 -27.13 9.99
C SER A 675 17.91 -26.37 8.83
N GLU A 676 17.32 -25.28 8.39
CA GLU A 676 17.80 -24.36 7.34
C GLU A 676 18.19 -22.99 7.93
N PHE A 677 18.41 -22.91 9.25
CA PHE A 677 18.64 -21.67 9.99
C PHE A 677 19.72 -20.79 9.37
N GLU A 678 20.94 -21.37 9.17
CA GLU A 678 22.08 -20.61 8.63
C GLU A 678 21.80 -20.02 7.25
N ASN A 679 21.04 -20.73 6.40
CA ASN A 679 20.70 -20.27 5.06
C ASN A 679 19.71 -19.09 5.12
N TYR A 680 18.63 -19.20 5.89
CA TYR A 680 17.62 -18.13 6.00
C TYR A 680 18.14 -16.90 6.74
N GLU A 681 18.93 -17.09 7.81
CA GLU A 681 19.56 -15.98 8.54
C GLU A 681 20.55 -15.22 7.64
N ALA A 682 21.43 -15.92 6.93
CA ALA A 682 22.40 -15.31 6.03
C ALA A 682 21.73 -14.52 4.89
N ARG A 683 20.63 -15.03 4.35
CA ARG A 683 19.85 -14.34 3.31
C ARG A 683 19.13 -13.11 3.88
N ALA A 684 18.58 -13.19 5.09
CA ALA A 684 18.00 -12.04 5.78
C ALA A 684 19.04 -10.93 5.98
N GLU A 685 20.23 -11.30 6.50
CA GLU A 685 21.34 -10.37 6.68
C GLU A 685 21.77 -9.74 5.36
N ALA A 686 22.00 -10.54 4.31
CA ALA A 686 22.38 -10.02 3.00
C ALA A 686 21.33 -9.06 2.42
N THR A 687 20.04 -9.34 2.66
CA THR A 687 18.95 -8.45 2.22
C THR A 687 18.96 -7.13 2.98
N PHE A 688 19.17 -7.12 4.32
CA PHE A 688 19.33 -5.87 5.07
C PHE A 688 20.56 -5.07 4.63
N LEU A 689 21.68 -5.76 4.37
CA LEU A 689 22.93 -5.13 3.91
C LEU A 689 22.79 -4.51 2.52
N SER A 690 22.01 -5.11 1.63
CA SER A 690 21.72 -4.53 0.31
C SER A 690 20.94 -3.19 0.39
N MET A 691 20.19 -2.98 1.48
CA MET A 691 19.51 -1.71 1.80
C MET A 691 20.35 -0.76 2.67
N GLY A 692 21.55 -1.17 3.07
CA GLY A 692 22.42 -0.48 4.03
C GLY A 692 22.67 1.00 3.75
N PRO A 693 22.98 1.42 2.50
CA PRO A 693 23.12 2.82 2.14
C PRO A 693 21.87 3.67 2.49
N LEU A 694 20.69 3.19 2.17
CA LEU A 694 19.42 3.89 2.49
C LEU A 694 19.13 3.88 3.99
N ILE A 695 19.35 2.76 4.67
CA ILE A 695 19.16 2.62 6.11
C ILE A 695 20.03 3.64 6.88
N THR A 696 21.25 3.87 6.41
CA THR A 696 22.18 4.80 7.08
C THR A 696 21.94 6.26 6.76
N GLN A 697 21.57 6.59 5.51
CA GLN A 697 21.43 7.95 5.01
C GLN A 697 20.01 8.49 5.05
N ALA A 698 19.03 7.66 4.73
CA ALA A 698 17.61 8.01 4.61
C ALA A 698 16.69 6.96 5.27
N PRO A 699 16.85 6.64 6.57
CA PRO A 699 16.14 5.55 7.24
C PRO A 699 14.62 5.66 7.14
N ARG A 700 14.06 6.85 7.00
CA ARG A 700 12.63 7.04 6.76
C ARG A 700 12.17 6.46 5.43
N ALA A 701 13.00 6.50 4.40
CA ALA A 701 12.64 5.93 3.09
C ALA A 701 12.56 4.39 3.11
N VAL A 702 13.07 3.77 4.16
CA VAL A 702 13.12 2.31 4.38
C VAL A 702 12.67 1.96 5.81
N GLY A 703 11.64 2.64 6.27
CA GLY A 703 11.13 2.50 7.65
C GLY A 703 10.77 1.08 8.04
N TYR A 704 10.23 0.31 7.08
CA TYR A 704 9.90 -1.10 7.28
C TYR A 704 11.16 -1.96 7.50
N ALA A 705 12.23 -1.71 6.73
CA ALA A 705 13.51 -2.39 6.97
C ALA A 705 14.13 -2.03 8.32
N VAL A 706 14.06 -0.74 8.73
CA VAL A 706 14.51 -0.31 10.07
C VAL A 706 13.70 -0.98 11.16
N SER A 707 12.41 -1.21 10.95
CA SER A 707 11.57 -1.99 11.88
C SER A 707 12.11 -3.41 12.10
N GLY A 708 12.55 -4.09 11.02
CA GLY A 708 13.19 -5.39 11.11
C GLY A 708 14.52 -5.38 11.85
N LEU A 709 15.32 -4.34 11.67
CA LEU A 709 16.56 -4.18 12.43
C LEU A 709 16.31 -3.96 13.93
N ILE A 710 15.24 -3.25 14.30
CA ILE A 710 14.82 -3.14 15.71
C ILE A 710 14.44 -4.52 16.26
N ASP A 711 13.74 -5.34 15.48
CA ASP A 711 13.38 -6.70 15.87
C ASP A 711 14.61 -7.61 16.01
N LEU A 712 15.59 -7.50 15.11
CA LEU A 712 16.86 -8.20 15.22
C LEU A 712 17.67 -7.80 16.45
N GLU A 713 17.72 -6.51 16.78
CA GLU A 713 18.42 -6.00 17.97
C GLU A 713 17.79 -6.52 19.28
N LYS A 714 16.46 -6.74 19.29
CA LYS A 714 15.75 -7.37 20.40
C LYS A 714 16.03 -8.86 20.54
N GLY A 715 16.49 -9.51 19.46
CA GLY A 715 16.53 -10.96 19.35
C GLY A 715 15.18 -11.59 19.03
N TYR A 716 15.19 -12.62 18.20
CA TYR A 716 14.00 -13.40 17.85
C TYR A 716 13.74 -14.52 18.83
N ARG A 717 12.46 -14.86 19.07
CA ARG A 717 12.05 -15.95 19.97
C ARG A 717 10.92 -16.79 19.41
N GLU A 718 10.89 -18.06 19.81
CA GLU A 718 9.75 -18.95 19.59
C GLU A 718 8.95 -19.09 20.87
N VAL A 719 7.64 -18.89 20.79
CA VAL A 719 6.69 -19.19 21.86
C VAL A 719 5.99 -20.49 21.49
N ILE A 720 6.30 -21.57 22.22
CA ILE A 720 5.76 -22.89 21.94
C ILE A 720 4.67 -23.22 22.96
N VAL A 721 3.47 -23.48 22.46
CA VAL A 721 2.31 -23.88 23.26
C VAL A 721 1.97 -25.34 22.95
N ILE A 722 1.91 -26.19 23.98
CA ILE A 722 1.63 -27.63 23.84
C ILE A 722 0.33 -27.96 24.54
N GLY A 723 -0.61 -28.54 23.80
CA GLY A 723 -1.88 -29.03 24.27
C GLY A 723 -3.02 -28.91 23.27
N SER A 724 -4.18 -29.46 23.61
CA SER A 724 -5.36 -29.49 22.77
C SER A 724 -5.93 -28.09 22.53
N ALA A 725 -6.29 -27.76 21.28
CA ALA A 725 -6.96 -26.51 20.93
C ALA A 725 -8.29 -26.29 21.67
N ASN A 726 -8.89 -27.35 22.20
CA ASN A 726 -10.13 -27.29 22.97
C ASN A 726 -9.91 -27.00 24.46
N ASP A 727 -8.67 -27.09 24.96
CA ASP A 727 -8.32 -26.81 26.35
C ASP A 727 -8.39 -25.31 26.63
N GLU A 728 -9.09 -24.91 27.69
CA GLU A 728 -9.22 -23.48 28.05
C GLU A 728 -7.88 -22.86 28.47
N MET A 729 -6.98 -23.61 29.10
CA MET A 729 -5.66 -23.13 29.47
C MET A 729 -4.82 -22.82 28.20
N ILE A 730 -4.91 -23.67 27.19
CA ILE A 730 -4.24 -23.45 25.89
C ILE A 730 -4.78 -22.18 25.20
N LYS A 731 -6.08 -21.96 25.25
CA LYS A 731 -6.67 -20.72 24.71
C LYS A 731 -6.15 -19.48 25.43
N GLU A 732 -6.03 -19.54 26.74
CA GLU A 732 -5.49 -18.43 27.54
C GLU A 732 -3.98 -18.23 27.31
N PHE A 733 -3.19 -19.28 27.11
CA PHE A 733 -1.78 -19.19 26.73
C PHE A 733 -1.59 -18.53 25.36
N LEU A 734 -2.32 -19.00 24.34
CA LEU A 734 -2.29 -18.42 23.01
C LEU A 734 -2.73 -16.96 23.02
N LYS A 735 -3.74 -16.63 23.82
CA LYS A 735 -4.22 -15.27 24.00
C LYS A 735 -3.13 -14.39 24.63
N ALA A 736 -2.51 -14.84 25.72
CA ALA A 736 -1.43 -14.09 26.38
C ALA A 736 -0.25 -13.84 25.43
N ALA A 737 0.16 -14.86 24.66
CA ALA A 737 1.23 -14.73 23.67
C ALA A 737 0.89 -13.73 22.54
N ARG A 738 -0.37 -13.68 22.11
CA ARG A 738 -0.84 -12.79 21.02
C ARG A 738 -1.10 -11.36 21.48
N GLU A 739 -1.55 -11.16 22.73
CA GLU A 739 -1.82 -9.84 23.31
C GLU A 739 -0.53 -9.07 23.65
N THR A 740 0.56 -9.77 23.90
CA THR A 740 1.85 -9.13 24.13
C THR A 740 2.42 -8.66 22.78
N TYR A 741 2.79 -7.39 22.71
CA TYR A 741 3.35 -6.84 21.49
C TYR A 741 4.83 -7.19 21.35
N PHE A 742 5.08 -8.31 20.68
CA PHE A 742 6.41 -8.70 20.23
C PHE A 742 6.38 -8.99 18.73
N SER A 743 7.00 -8.12 17.97
CA SER A 743 7.11 -8.25 16.52
C SER A 743 8.14 -9.30 16.11
N ASN A 744 9.07 -9.62 17.00
CA ASN A 744 10.19 -10.54 16.83
C ASN A 744 9.90 -11.94 17.38
N GLN A 745 8.64 -12.34 17.51
CA GLN A 745 8.28 -13.71 17.94
C GLN A 745 7.53 -14.48 16.86
N VAL A 746 7.68 -15.79 16.91
CA VAL A 746 6.81 -16.75 16.21
C VAL A 746 6.09 -17.63 17.25
N ILE A 747 4.83 -17.98 16.97
CA ILE A 747 4.03 -18.83 17.86
C ILE A 747 3.86 -20.19 17.21
N VAL A 748 4.32 -21.24 17.89
CA VAL A 748 4.18 -22.63 17.48
C VAL A 748 3.18 -23.32 18.41
N HIS A 749 2.10 -23.87 17.86
CA HIS A 749 1.11 -24.63 18.62
C HIS A 749 1.21 -26.11 18.27
N ILE A 750 1.70 -26.92 19.21
CA ILE A 750 1.79 -28.38 19.10
C ILE A 750 0.51 -28.99 19.70
N GLN A 751 -0.38 -29.46 18.82
CA GLN A 751 -1.63 -30.10 19.19
C GLN A 751 -1.44 -31.61 19.20
N PRO A 752 -1.64 -32.30 20.36
CA PRO A 752 -1.47 -33.76 20.44
C PRO A 752 -2.36 -34.54 19.44
N GLU A 753 -3.55 -34.02 19.15
CA GLU A 753 -4.50 -34.59 18.20
C GLU A 753 -4.15 -34.36 16.73
N LYS A 754 -3.29 -33.37 16.45
CA LYS A 754 -2.82 -33.00 15.10
C LYS A 754 -1.38 -32.53 15.17
N LEU A 755 -0.45 -33.49 15.33
CA LEU A 755 0.98 -33.17 15.42
C LEU A 755 1.52 -32.58 14.10
N PRO A 756 2.28 -31.47 14.15
CA PRO A 756 2.85 -30.83 12.94
C PRO A 756 4.11 -31.59 12.49
N LYS A 757 3.93 -32.78 11.89
CA LYS A 757 5.03 -33.67 11.50
C LYS A 757 5.89 -33.12 10.35
N GLY A 758 5.29 -32.43 9.40
CA GLY A 758 6.02 -31.79 8.31
C GLY A 758 6.92 -30.64 8.79
N LEU A 759 6.45 -29.87 9.79
CA LEU A 759 7.29 -28.86 10.43
C LEU A 759 8.41 -29.51 11.27
N ALA A 760 8.10 -30.63 11.97
CA ALA A 760 9.09 -31.37 12.77
C ALA A 760 10.25 -31.93 11.93
N GLU A 761 10.03 -32.23 10.65
CA GLU A 761 11.13 -32.65 9.74
C GLU A 761 12.12 -31.51 9.47
N LYS A 762 11.70 -30.26 9.72
CA LYS A 762 12.45 -29.04 9.43
C LYS A 762 12.78 -28.19 10.66
N ASN A 763 12.35 -28.62 11.85
CA ASN A 763 12.58 -27.92 13.12
C ASN A 763 12.91 -28.94 14.22
N GLU A 764 14.17 -29.00 14.64
CA GLU A 764 14.66 -29.97 15.62
C GLU A 764 14.05 -29.76 17.02
N VAL A 765 13.71 -28.52 17.40
CA VAL A 765 13.03 -28.21 18.66
C VAL A 765 11.61 -28.78 18.64
N VAL A 766 10.86 -28.51 17.58
CA VAL A 766 9.50 -29.04 17.40
C VAL A 766 9.51 -30.55 17.38
N LYS A 767 10.46 -31.15 16.68
CA LYS A 767 10.66 -32.62 16.61
C LYS A 767 10.91 -33.25 17.97
N ALA A 768 11.78 -32.65 18.77
CA ALA A 768 12.07 -33.15 20.12
C ALA A 768 10.82 -33.07 21.02
N LEU A 769 10.06 -31.97 20.94
CA LEU A 769 8.84 -31.78 21.72
C LEU A 769 7.70 -32.74 21.28
N ILE A 770 7.56 -33.02 20.00
CA ILE A 770 6.63 -34.03 19.49
C ILE A 770 6.96 -35.41 20.05
N ASN A 771 8.24 -35.82 20.08
CA ASN A 771 8.66 -37.07 20.68
C ASN A 771 8.32 -37.15 22.19
N ASP A 772 8.44 -36.03 22.91
CA ASP A 772 8.05 -35.96 24.32
C ASP A 772 6.52 -36.06 24.51
N VAL A 773 5.71 -35.51 23.62
CA VAL A 773 4.24 -35.68 23.59
C VAL A 773 3.88 -37.14 23.28
N GLU A 774 4.45 -37.74 22.23
CA GLU A 774 4.19 -39.14 21.81
C GLU A 774 4.64 -40.16 22.88
N SER A 775 5.74 -39.90 23.57
CA SER A 775 6.22 -40.76 24.67
C SER A 775 5.46 -40.55 25.98
N GLY A 776 4.57 -39.57 26.06
CA GLY A 776 3.79 -39.25 27.23
C GLY A 776 4.57 -38.56 28.36
N LYS A 777 5.75 -38.00 28.08
CA LYS A 777 6.47 -37.13 29.02
C LYS A 777 5.82 -35.77 29.16
N GLU A 778 5.24 -35.26 28.10
CA GLU A 778 4.51 -34.01 28.04
C GLU A 778 3.00 -34.33 27.89
N LYS A 779 2.22 -34.19 29.00
CA LYS A 779 0.79 -34.55 29.04
C LYS A 779 -0.12 -33.37 29.37
N GLU A 780 0.42 -32.34 30.00
CA GLU A 780 -0.33 -31.19 30.48
C GLU A 780 -0.13 -30.00 29.56
N ALA A 781 -1.12 -29.09 29.56
CA ALA A 781 -1.01 -27.82 28.90
C ALA A 781 0.23 -27.07 29.37
N SER A 782 1.09 -26.62 28.44
CA SER A 782 2.30 -25.90 28.78
C SER A 782 2.65 -24.83 27.74
N LEU A 783 3.36 -23.77 28.19
CA LEU A 783 3.95 -22.75 27.36
C LEU A 783 5.45 -22.66 27.66
N ARG A 784 6.25 -22.48 26.62
CA ARG A 784 7.70 -22.26 26.70
C ARG A 784 8.09 -21.10 25.79
N VAL A 785 9.18 -20.42 26.15
CA VAL A 785 9.88 -19.48 25.27
C VAL A 785 11.26 -20.07 24.95
N CYS A 786 11.60 -20.11 23.67
CA CYS A 786 12.88 -20.60 23.18
C CYS A 786 13.60 -19.45 22.48
N GLU A 787 14.88 -19.29 22.77
CA GLU A 787 15.76 -18.26 22.20
C GLU A 787 17.09 -18.90 21.81
N GLY A 788 17.62 -18.59 20.62
CA GLY A 788 18.89 -19.14 20.15
C GLY A 788 18.94 -20.67 20.13
N GLY A 789 17.83 -21.35 19.83
CA GLY A 789 17.73 -22.81 19.82
C GLY A 789 17.62 -23.47 21.19
N THR A 790 17.56 -22.69 22.29
CA THR A 790 17.44 -23.21 23.66
C THR A 790 16.09 -22.86 24.25
N CYS A 791 15.35 -23.84 24.74
CA CYS A 791 14.06 -23.65 25.37
C CYS A 791 14.18 -23.49 26.89
N GLY A 792 13.42 -22.52 27.43
CA GLY A 792 13.18 -22.38 28.85
C GLY A 792 12.35 -23.51 29.43
N LEU A 793 12.21 -23.54 30.75
CA LEU A 793 11.35 -24.49 31.45
C LEU A 793 9.86 -24.24 31.10
N PRO A 794 9.06 -25.33 30.98
CA PRO A 794 7.62 -25.17 30.70
C PRO A 794 6.90 -24.52 31.88
N VAL A 795 6.04 -23.54 31.59
CA VAL A 795 5.07 -23.01 32.53
C VAL A 795 3.70 -23.64 32.27
N LYS A 796 2.95 -23.93 33.33
CA LYS A 796 1.68 -24.64 33.27
C LYS A 796 0.50 -23.85 33.84
N ASP A 797 0.72 -22.61 34.22
CA ASP A 797 -0.31 -21.69 34.71
C ASP A 797 -0.23 -20.35 34.01
N LEU A 798 -1.34 -19.62 33.98
CA LEU A 798 -1.48 -18.37 33.26
C LEU A 798 -0.62 -17.24 33.82
N GLU A 799 -0.38 -17.19 35.12
CA GLU A 799 0.43 -16.16 35.76
C GLU A 799 1.90 -16.34 35.37
N GLY A 800 2.40 -17.57 35.47
CA GLY A 800 3.74 -17.93 34.97
C GLY A 800 3.93 -17.61 33.49
N ALA A 801 2.92 -17.95 32.66
CA ALA A 801 2.96 -17.63 31.22
C ALA A 801 3.02 -16.10 30.98
N LYS A 802 2.19 -15.31 31.65
CA LYS A 802 2.20 -13.85 31.53
C LYS A 802 3.50 -13.24 32.00
N ASN A 803 4.11 -13.78 33.05
CA ASN A 803 5.41 -13.30 33.55
C ASN A 803 6.51 -13.66 32.54
N LEU A 804 6.57 -14.90 32.08
CA LEU A 804 7.55 -15.33 31.06
C LEU A 804 7.45 -14.53 29.77
N LEU A 805 6.26 -14.13 29.34
CA LEU A 805 6.02 -13.32 28.17
C LEU A 805 6.37 -11.82 28.36
N LYS A 806 6.47 -11.33 29.61
CA LYS A 806 6.82 -9.93 29.92
C LYS A 806 8.31 -9.68 30.06
N ASP A 807 9.09 -10.70 30.42
CA ASP A 807 10.49 -10.59 30.85
C ASP A 807 11.48 -10.47 29.69
N VAL A 808 11.13 -9.76 28.64
CA VAL A 808 12.10 -9.46 27.57
C VAL A 808 12.17 -7.98 27.29
#